data_d62488ef469b2d8ee5af22d49342af4c
#
_entry.id   d62488ef469b2d8ee5af22d49342af4c
#
_cell.length_a   1.000
_cell.length_b   1.000
_cell.length_c   1.000
_cell.angle_alpha   90.00
_cell.angle_beta   90.00
_cell.angle_gamma   90.00
#
_symmetry.space_group_name_H-M   'P 1'
#
loop_
_entity.id
_entity.type
_entity.pdbx_description
1 polymer ?
#
loop_
_entity_poly.entity_id
_entity_poly.type
_entity_poly.pdbx_seq_one_letter_code
_entity_poly.pdbx_strand_id
1 'polypeptide(L)'
;MRPQKQHITTPLALAIAGLFSPAGFAEEVEQDTETMVVRGTAEEALKQQPGVSIITAEDIAKAPPVNDLSEIIRKMPGVNLTGNSASGSRGNNRQIDIRGMGPENTLILIDGVPVTSRNSVRYSWRGERDTRGDSNWVPPEMVERIEVLRGPAAARYGSGAAGGVVNIITKRPTNDWHGSLSLYTNQPENNKEGSTNRANFNLNGPLAGDALTMRLYGNINKTEPDAWDINRAQNGSYAAGREGVRNKDINALLSWKVTPQQIIDFSYAYSRQGNIYAGDTQYSNSNMSPNGLVDTLYGQETNRIYRQTWGLTYNGIWDWGQSKAGVYYEKTNNTRLQEGTTGRVEGMINSDVYDTSRLESWRSTAEVNLPFNWLAEQTLTLGMEWNHDELNDPASMQATTTTDALPGVSGDPSQRSPKNSATLTGIYLEDNIEATPGTNIIPGLRFDYHNDFGSNWSPSLNLSQDLGDMFKVKAGIARVFKAPNLYQSSEGYLLSTRGNGCPISIADGNCYLLGNPDLDPEISINKEIGLEFNLNGYNAGVTWFRNDYKNKIVSGTEILGNTATGANILQWENGGKAVVEGLEGTLLVPVIADTLSWRTNATYMIKSENKDTGNPLSVIPKYTINTLLDWQVTSKFSANVNWTLYGRQKPREYAEIRNENGVLATNKVGSYSVVGIGGNYQLMKDLRLNAGISNLFDKQIYRENEGASTYNEPGRAYYAGVTISF
;
A
#
# COMPACT_ATOMS: atom_id res chain seq x y z
N MET A 1 -28.71 -49.54 -1.18
CA MET A 1 -28.46 -48.36 -1.95
C MET A 1 -27.88 -47.31 -1.02
N ARG A 2 -26.58 -47.10 -1.08
CA ARG A 2 -25.89 -46.05 -0.32
C ARG A 2 -25.70 -44.84 -1.24
N PRO A 3 -25.90 -43.58 -0.78
CA PRO A 3 -25.65 -42.42 -1.60
C PRO A 3 -24.14 -42.18 -1.73
N GLN A 4 -23.68 -41.97 -2.94
CA GLN A 4 -22.31 -41.51 -3.24
C GLN A 4 -22.10 -40.12 -2.68
N LYS A 5 -21.05 -39.97 -1.89
CA LYS A 5 -20.53 -38.65 -1.50
C LYS A 5 -19.80 -38.06 -2.71
N GLN A 6 -20.32 -37.01 -3.28
CA GLN A 6 -19.58 -36.14 -4.18
C GLN A 6 -18.62 -35.25 -3.33
N HIS A 7 -17.33 -35.44 -3.51
CA HIS A 7 -16.32 -34.57 -2.95
C HIS A 7 -16.21 -33.31 -3.83
N ILE A 8 -16.57 -32.16 -3.27
CA ILE A 8 -16.32 -30.85 -3.87
C ILE A 8 -14.89 -30.47 -3.51
N THR A 9 -13.99 -30.62 -4.48
CA THR A 9 -12.64 -30.08 -4.40
C THR A 9 -12.71 -28.56 -4.60
N THR A 10 -12.16 -27.79 -3.70
CA THR A 10 -12.05 -26.34 -3.82
C THR A 10 -11.26 -25.95 -5.08
N PRO A 11 -11.72 -24.98 -5.86
CA PRO A 11 -11.08 -24.61 -7.12
C PRO A 11 -9.64 -24.11 -6.99
N LEU A 12 -9.18 -23.76 -5.79
CA LEU A 12 -7.81 -23.27 -5.55
C LEU A 12 -6.76 -24.40 -5.58
N ALA A 13 -7.12 -25.62 -5.14
CA ALA A 13 -6.24 -26.78 -5.24
C ALA A 13 -6.03 -27.22 -6.71
N LEU A 14 -7.03 -26.99 -7.56
CA LEU A 14 -6.91 -27.27 -8.99
C LEU A 14 -6.05 -26.23 -9.73
N ALA A 15 -6.03 -24.96 -9.29
CA ALA A 15 -5.22 -23.93 -9.94
C ALA A 15 -3.71 -24.11 -9.69
N ILE A 16 -3.32 -24.67 -8.54
CA ILE A 16 -1.92 -24.97 -8.24
C ILE A 16 -1.49 -26.28 -8.93
N ALA A 17 -2.38 -27.27 -9.03
CA ALA A 17 -2.11 -28.52 -9.74
C ALA A 17 -2.05 -28.34 -11.27
N GLY A 18 -2.78 -27.35 -11.82
CA GLY A 18 -2.79 -27.05 -13.25
C GLY A 18 -1.50 -26.45 -13.82
N LEU A 19 -0.64 -25.88 -12.96
CA LEU A 19 0.64 -25.29 -13.37
C LEU A 19 1.76 -26.32 -13.58
N PHE A 20 1.55 -27.60 -13.22
CA PHE A 20 2.58 -28.63 -13.23
C PHE A 20 2.19 -29.95 -13.94
N SER A 21 1.17 -29.96 -14.80
CA SER A 21 0.84 -31.15 -15.58
C SER A 21 1.47 -31.12 -16.96
N PRO A 22 2.47 -31.97 -17.27
CA PRO A 22 2.85 -32.22 -18.65
C PRO A 22 1.76 -33.06 -19.35
N ALA A 23 1.32 -32.62 -20.51
CA ALA A 23 0.49 -33.42 -21.39
C ALA A 23 1.33 -34.61 -21.92
N GLY A 24 1.20 -35.73 -21.28
CA GLY A 24 1.77 -37.00 -21.72
C GLY A 24 0.76 -38.11 -21.48
N PHE A 25 0.41 -38.82 -22.54
CA PHE A 25 -0.41 -40.01 -22.50
C PHE A 25 0.16 -41.00 -21.50
N ALA A 26 -0.62 -41.40 -20.51
CA ALA A 26 -0.28 -42.49 -19.62
C ALA A 26 -1.41 -43.54 -19.66
N GLU A 27 -1.04 -44.73 -19.93
CA GLU A 27 -1.80 -45.97 -19.79
C GLU A 27 -2.32 -46.11 -18.35
N GLU A 28 -3.59 -46.52 -18.21
CA GLU A 28 -4.21 -46.87 -16.92
C GLU A 28 -3.46 -48.04 -16.26
N VAL A 29 -2.84 -47.72 -15.13
CA VAL A 29 -2.50 -48.71 -14.11
C VAL A 29 -3.29 -48.36 -12.87
N GLU A 30 -4.36 -49.12 -12.57
CA GLU A 30 -5.00 -49.08 -11.27
C GLU A 30 -4.00 -49.46 -10.19
N GLN A 31 -3.45 -48.50 -9.48
CA GLN A 31 -2.90 -48.68 -8.15
C GLN A 31 -3.74 -47.89 -7.18
N ASP A 32 -4.30 -48.59 -6.19
CA ASP A 32 -4.88 -47.99 -4.98
C ASP A 32 -3.80 -47.14 -4.27
N THR A 33 -3.69 -45.91 -4.72
CA THR A 33 -2.96 -44.87 -3.96
C THR A 33 -3.99 -44.16 -3.10
N GLU A 34 -3.93 -44.33 -1.80
CA GLU A 34 -4.56 -43.42 -0.85
C GLU A 34 -4.12 -42.04 -1.24
N THR A 35 -5.01 -41.26 -1.86
CA THR A 35 -4.78 -39.84 -2.16
C THR A 35 -4.71 -39.09 -0.82
N MET A 36 -3.53 -38.85 -0.35
CA MET A 36 -3.29 -37.98 0.81
C MET A 36 -3.82 -36.60 0.45
N VAL A 37 -4.96 -36.22 0.98
CA VAL A 37 -5.50 -34.86 0.84
C VAL A 37 -4.58 -33.93 1.64
N VAL A 38 -3.70 -33.22 0.95
CA VAL A 38 -2.81 -32.25 1.58
C VAL A 38 -3.62 -31.02 1.91
N ARG A 39 -3.77 -30.72 3.20
CA ARG A 39 -4.39 -29.50 3.67
C ARG A 39 -3.50 -28.30 3.34
N GLY A 40 -4.10 -27.21 2.87
CA GLY A 40 -3.41 -25.97 2.53
C GLY A 40 -2.68 -25.33 3.74
N THR A 41 -1.72 -24.47 3.46
CA THR A 41 -0.95 -23.77 4.47
C THR A 41 -1.81 -22.75 5.24
N ALA A 42 -1.34 -22.28 6.40
CA ALA A 42 -1.99 -21.21 7.15
C ALA A 42 -2.13 -19.93 6.29
N GLU A 43 -1.12 -19.59 5.49
CA GLU A 43 -1.18 -18.43 4.58
C GLU A 43 -2.30 -18.55 3.55
N GLU A 44 -2.43 -19.70 2.89
CA GLU A 44 -3.50 -19.96 1.94
C GLU A 44 -4.89 -19.86 2.56
N ALA A 45 -5.05 -20.38 3.78
CA ALA A 45 -6.30 -20.32 4.51
C ALA A 45 -6.62 -18.89 5.00
N LEU A 46 -5.60 -18.12 5.42
CA LEU A 46 -5.76 -16.72 5.83
C LEU A 46 -6.16 -15.82 4.66
N LYS A 47 -5.70 -16.11 3.44
CA LYS A 47 -6.11 -15.39 2.21
C LYS A 47 -7.59 -15.59 1.86
N GLN A 48 -8.27 -16.52 2.49
CA GLN A 48 -9.71 -16.74 2.35
C GLN A 48 -10.54 -16.09 3.46
N GLN A 49 -9.94 -15.33 4.37
CA GLN A 49 -10.64 -14.61 5.43
C GLN A 49 -11.47 -13.43 4.85
N PRO A 50 -12.52 -12.95 5.54
CA PRO A 50 -13.41 -11.90 5.03
C PRO A 50 -12.70 -10.58 4.77
N GLY A 51 -11.62 -10.29 5.49
CA GLY A 51 -10.79 -9.10 5.30
C GLY A 51 -9.85 -9.17 4.09
N VAL A 52 -10.00 -10.12 3.17
CA VAL A 52 -9.10 -10.29 2.02
C VAL A 52 -9.84 -10.07 0.72
N SER A 53 -9.23 -9.28 -0.18
CA SER A 53 -9.72 -9.03 -1.53
C SER A 53 -8.63 -9.32 -2.54
N ILE A 54 -9.02 -9.85 -3.70
CA ILE A 54 -8.12 -10.15 -4.82
C ILE A 54 -8.53 -9.29 -6.02
N ILE A 55 -7.56 -8.59 -6.61
CA ILE A 55 -7.70 -7.87 -7.87
C ILE A 55 -6.92 -8.64 -8.92
N THR A 56 -7.59 -9.11 -9.97
CA THR A 56 -6.97 -9.91 -11.02
C THR A 56 -6.37 -9.04 -12.13
N ALA A 57 -5.50 -9.62 -12.97
CA ALA A 57 -5.01 -8.96 -14.17
C ALA A 57 -6.15 -8.55 -15.12
N GLU A 58 -7.24 -9.33 -15.16
CA GLU A 58 -8.44 -9.01 -15.94
C GLU A 58 -9.17 -7.77 -15.37
N ASP A 59 -9.31 -7.68 -14.05
CA ASP A 59 -9.90 -6.49 -13.40
C ASP A 59 -9.09 -5.22 -13.74
N ILE A 60 -7.77 -5.31 -13.74
CA ILE A 60 -6.87 -4.22 -14.12
C ILE A 60 -7.05 -3.85 -15.61
N ALA A 61 -7.18 -4.83 -16.48
CA ALA A 61 -7.37 -4.60 -17.92
C ALA A 61 -8.73 -3.96 -18.25
N LYS A 62 -9.78 -4.23 -17.45
CA LYS A 62 -11.11 -3.65 -17.63
C LYS A 62 -11.17 -2.17 -17.23
N ALA A 63 -10.44 -1.77 -16.20
CA ALA A 63 -10.37 -0.40 -15.71
C ALA A 63 -8.91 -0.04 -15.41
N PRO A 64 -8.07 0.18 -16.43
CA PRO A 64 -6.65 0.36 -16.25
C PRO A 64 -6.36 1.63 -15.45
N PRO A 65 -5.49 1.57 -14.43
CA PRO A 65 -5.05 2.75 -13.71
C PRO A 65 -4.22 3.66 -14.61
N VAL A 66 -4.26 4.94 -14.34
CA VAL A 66 -3.55 5.95 -15.15
C VAL A 66 -2.04 5.80 -14.96
N ASN A 67 -1.56 5.85 -13.70
CA ASN A 67 -0.14 5.75 -13.41
C ASN A 67 0.23 5.10 -12.07
N ASP A 68 -0.76 4.73 -11.26
CA ASP A 68 -0.55 4.18 -9.93
C ASP A 68 -1.59 3.09 -9.62
N LEU A 69 -1.15 1.92 -9.16
CA LEU A 69 -2.03 0.81 -8.80
C LEU A 69 -2.98 1.16 -7.65
N SER A 70 -2.66 2.16 -6.83
CA SER A 70 -3.55 2.66 -5.79
C SER A 70 -4.93 3.07 -6.31
N GLU A 71 -5.01 3.50 -7.57
CA GLU A 71 -6.27 3.90 -8.21
C GLU A 71 -7.28 2.76 -8.31
N ILE A 72 -6.82 1.54 -8.54
CA ILE A 72 -7.69 0.35 -8.57
C ILE A 72 -7.81 -0.29 -7.19
N ILE A 73 -6.76 -0.26 -6.38
CA ILE A 73 -6.73 -0.83 -5.02
C ILE A 73 -7.75 -0.10 -4.13
N ARG A 74 -7.93 1.22 -4.29
CA ARG A 74 -8.91 2.01 -3.52
C ARG A 74 -10.36 1.57 -3.69
N LYS A 75 -10.66 0.78 -4.73
CA LYS A 75 -12.01 0.25 -4.98
C LYS A 75 -12.35 -0.99 -4.15
N MET A 76 -11.39 -1.50 -3.40
CA MET A 76 -11.60 -2.63 -2.50
C MET A 76 -12.23 -2.15 -1.19
N PRO A 77 -13.01 -3.02 -0.50
CA PRO A 77 -13.59 -2.67 0.79
C PRO A 77 -12.51 -2.21 1.77
N GLY A 78 -12.79 -1.18 2.57
CA GLY A 78 -11.88 -0.66 3.60
C GLY A 78 -10.69 0.13 3.08
N VAL A 79 -10.53 0.32 1.77
CA VAL A 79 -9.38 1.01 1.20
C VAL A 79 -9.74 2.43 0.78
N ASN A 80 -8.93 3.38 1.23
CA ASN A 80 -9.02 4.79 0.87
C ASN A 80 -7.68 5.28 0.30
N LEU A 81 -7.69 6.43 -0.34
CA LEU A 81 -6.48 7.20 -0.62
C LEU A 81 -6.52 8.47 0.21
N THR A 82 -5.51 8.68 1.03
CA THR A 82 -5.38 9.88 1.86
C THR A 82 -4.19 10.71 1.40
N GLY A 83 -4.35 12.03 1.48
CA GLY A 83 -3.23 12.95 1.44
C GLY A 83 -2.39 12.83 2.71
N ASN A 84 -1.17 13.35 2.67
CA ASN A 84 -0.23 13.23 3.79
C ASN A 84 -0.57 14.12 4.99
N SER A 85 -1.47 15.06 4.86
CA SER A 85 -1.94 15.86 5.98
C SER A 85 -3.34 16.36 5.76
N ALA A 86 -4.02 16.71 6.84
CA ALA A 86 -5.34 17.33 6.78
C ALA A 86 -5.28 18.74 6.16
N SER A 87 -4.15 19.41 6.21
CA SER A 87 -3.90 20.67 5.51
C SER A 87 -3.38 20.49 4.09
N GLY A 88 -3.17 19.24 3.67
CA GLY A 88 -2.55 18.91 2.40
C GLY A 88 -1.06 19.21 2.37
N SER A 89 -0.28 18.29 1.86
CA SER A 89 1.14 18.47 1.61
C SER A 89 1.39 18.91 0.17
N ARG A 90 2.64 19.21 -0.13
CA ARG A 90 3.09 19.51 -1.47
C ARG A 90 2.65 18.43 -2.46
N GLY A 91 2.31 18.85 -3.66
CA GLY A 91 2.12 17.95 -4.79
C GLY A 91 0.86 17.10 -4.77
N ASN A 92 -0.04 17.32 -3.82
CA ASN A 92 -1.29 16.55 -3.72
C ASN A 92 -1.07 15.03 -3.74
N ASN A 93 0.01 14.56 -3.10
CA ASN A 93 0.36 13.15 -3.04
C ASN A 93 -0.64 12.37 -2.17
N ARG A 94 -1.01 11.20 -2.65
CA ARG A 94 -1.96 10.32 -1.97
C ARG A 94 -1.37 8.93 -1.82
N GLN A 95 -1.64 8.30 -0.69
CA GLN A 95 -1.19 6.95 -0.36
C GLN A 95 -2.36 6.07 0.05
N ILE A 96 -2.18 4.75 -0.08
CA ILE A 96 -3.16 3.76 0.36
C ILE A 96 -3.29 3.81 1.88
N ASP A 97 -4.52 3.98 2.34
CA ASP A 97 -4.91 3.97 3.75
C ASP A 97 -6.00 2.91 3.96
N ILE A 98 -5.63 1.82 4.61
CA ILE A 98 -6.54 0.71 4.88
C ILE A 98 -7.28 0.97 6.19
N ARG A 99 -8.63 0.93 6.13
CA ARG A 99 -9.55 1.11 7.27
C ARG A 99 -9.38 2.45 8.01
N GLY A 100 -8.76 3.45 7.39
CA GLY A 100 -8.53 4.76 8.04
C GLY A 100 -7.50 4.73 9.16
N MET A 101 -6.59 3.75 9.15
CA MET A 101 -5.49 3.63 10.13
C MET A 101 -4.32 4.56 9.83
N GLY A 102 -4.35 5.24 8.67
CA GLY A 102 -3.25 6.04 8.13
C GLY A 102 -2.32 5.24 7.23
N PRO A 103 -1.72 5.87 6.21
CA PRO A 103 -0.89 5.19 5.21
C PRO A 103 0.37 4.55 5.79
N GLU A 104 0.87 5.04 6.92
CA GLU A 104 2.04 4.46 7.61
C GLU A 104 1.74 3.09 8.25
N ASN A 105 0.48 2.70 8.34
CA ASN A 105 0.01 1.40 8.82
C ASN A 105 -0.39 0.45 7.67
N THR A 106 -0.06 0.78 6.44
CA THR A 106 -0.24 -0.07 5.27
C THR A 106 1.11 -0.59 4.79
N LEU A 107 1.28 -1.90 4.79
CA LEU A 107 2.49 -2.56 4.29
C LEU A 107 2.30 -2.90 2.81
N ILE A 108 3.22 -2.47 1.95
CA ILE A 108 3.23 -2.79 0.52
C ILE A 108 4.29 -3.84 0.26
N LEU A 109 3.89 -4.93 -0.42
CA LEU A 109 4.77 -6.01 -0.84
C LEU A 109 4.78 -6.11 -2.37
N ILE A 110 5.90 -6.53 -2.93
CA ILE A 110 6.02 -7.02 -4.30
C ILE A 110 6.52 -8.46 -4.23
N ASP A 111 5.75 -9.40 -4.78
CA ASP A 111 6.04 -10.83 -4.73
C ASP A 111 6.36 -11.34 -3.30
N GLY A 112 5.62 -10.81 -2.31
CA GLY A 112 5.79 -11.16 -0.89
C GLY A 112 6.92 -10.44 -0.16
N VAL A 113 7.70 -9.58 -0.83
CA VAL A 113 8.82 -8.84 -0.25
C VAL A 113 8.42 -7.40 0.04
N PRO A 114 8.57 -6.90 1.28
CA PRO A 114 8.27 -5.51 1.62
C PRO A 114 9.07 -4.51 0.79
N VAL A 115 8.38 -3.48 0.32
CA VAL A 115 8.97 -2.31 -0.32
C VAL A 115 9.28 -1.28 0.76
N THR A 116 10.52 -0.81 0.83
CA THR A 116 10.98 0.09 1.89
C THR A 116 11.27 1.51 1.39
N SER A 117 11.18 1.77 0.09
CA SER A 117 11.64 3.00 -0.55
C SER A 117 11.04 4.28 0.06
N ARG A 118 9.77 4.28 0.49
CA ARG A 118 9.16 5.43 1.17
C ARG A 118 9.85 5.78 2.50
N ASN A 119 10.56 4.83 3.14
CA ASN A 119 11.29 5.06 4.37
C ASN A 119 12.53 5.95 4.18
N SER A 120 12.92 6.24 2.94
CA SER A 120 13.93 7.25 2.60
C SER A 120 13.39 8.68 2.63
N VAL A 121 12.09 8.87 2.86
CA VAL A 121 11.45 10.19 2.98
C VAL A 121 11.29 10.55 4.45
N ARG A 122 11.73 11.75 4.82
CA ARG A 122 11.67 12.22 6.20
C ARG A 122 10.23 12.32 6.73
N TYR A 123 10.11 12.29 8.05
CA TYR A 123 8.85 12.45 8.78
C TYR A 123 8.58 13.91 9.13
N SER A 124 7.32 14.32 9.07
CA SER A 124 6.84 15.61 9.52
C SER A 124 6.45 15.59 11.01
N TRP A 125 6.21 16.76 11.59
CA TRP A 125 5.70 16.94 12.96
C TRP A 125 4.42 16.12 13.25
N ARG A 126 3.59 15.89 12.24
CA ARG A 126 2.34 15.12 12.36
C ARG A 126 2.52 13.62 12.16
N GLY A 127 3.74 13.15 11.94
CA GLY A 127 4.02 11.75 11.70
C GLY A 127 3.60 11.29 10.30
N GLU A 128 3.74 12.13 9.31
CA GLU A 128 3.38 11.88 7.91
C GLU A 128 4.59 12.09 7.00
N ARG A 129 4.54 11.53 5.79
CA ARG A 129 5.57 11.68 4.75
C ARG A 129 4.97 12.23 3.47
N ASP A 130 5.66 13.18 2.85
CA ASP A 130 5.29 13.69 1.53
C ASP A 130 5.88 12.83 0.43
N THR A 131 5.20 11.76 0.10
CA THR A 131 5.57 10.82 -0.95
C THR A 131 4.34 10.20 -1.59
N ARG A 132 4.47 9.73 -2.83
CA ARG A 132 3.43 8.96 -3.53
C ARG A 132 3.22 7.54 -2.95
N GLY A 133 4.03 7.12 -1.99
CA GLY A 133 4.02 5.76 -1.47
C GLY A 133 4.74 4.77 -2.39
N ASP A 134 4.46 3.48 -2.20
CA ASP A 134 5.17 2.37 -2.83
C ASP A 134 4.30 1.53 -3.79
N SER A 135 3.11 2.02 -4.20
CA SER A 135 2.17 1.28 -5.04
C SER A 135 2.37 1.46 -6.56
N ASN A 136 3.41 2.15 -6.98
CA ASN A 136 3.65 2.49 -8.38
C ASN A 136 4.98 1.95 -8.95
N TRP A 137 5.60 0.97 -8.28
CA TRP A 137 6.84 0.33 -8.72
C TRP A 137 6.65 -0.77 -9.76
N VAL A 138 5.43 -1.29 -9.92
CA VAL A 138 5.08 -2.32 -10.91
C VAL A 138 4.08 -1.73 -11.90
N PRO A 139 4.38 -1.76 -13.21
CA PRO A 139 3.43 -1.30 -14.21
C PRO A 139 2.20 -2.22 -14.24
N PRO A 140 0.99 -1.67 -14.50
CA PRO A 140 -0.25 -2.44 -14.47
C PRO A 140 -0.24 -3.67 -15.39
N GLU A 141 0.43 -3.59 -16.51
CA GLU A 141 0.53 -4.66 -17.51
C GLU A 141 1.29 -5.89 -17.00
N MET A 142 2.13 -5.73 -15.97
CA MET A 142 2.96 -6.78 -15.40
C MET A 142 2.38 -7.41 -14.14
N VAL A 143 1.26 -6.92 -13.67
CA VAL A 143 0.58 -7.46 -12.49
C VAL A 143 -0.22 -8.71 -12.88
N GLU A 144 0.01 -9.82 -12.17
CA GLU A 144 -0.82 -11.02 -12.25
C GLU A 144 -2.06 -10.88 -11.37
N ARG A 145 -1.87 -10.45 -10.13
CA ARG A 145 -2.94 -10.12 -9.18
C ARG A 145 -2.42 -9.23 -8.06
N ILE A 146 -3.35 -8.59 -7.37
CA ILE A 146 -3.06 -7.84 -6.15
C ILE A 146 -3.90 -8.45 -5.02
N GLU A 147 -3.25 -8.80 -3.94
CA GLU A 147 -3.87 -9.31 -2.72
C GLU A 147 -3.94 -8.16 -1.70
N VAL A 148 -5.14 -7.84 -1.23
CA VAL A 148 -5.36 -6.82 -0.20
C VAL A 148 -5.86 -7.52 1.06
N LEU A 149 -5.00 -7.61 2.08
CA LEU A 149 -5.29 -8.26 3.34
C LEU A 149 -5.54 -7.20 4.41
N ARG A 150 -6.68 -7.27 5.06
CA ARG A 150 -7.09 -6.37 6.15
C ARG A 150 -7.28 -7.17 7.44
N GLY A 151 -7.21 -6.49 8.57
CA GLY A 151 -7.52 -7.08 9.87
C GLY A 151 -6.54 -8.17 10.32
N PRO A 152 -7.02 -9.19 11.06
CA PRO A 152 -6.18 -10.22 11.67
C PRO A 152 -5.37 -11.06 10.69
N ALA A 153 -5.84 -11.25 9.46
CA ALA A 153 -5.09 -11.98 8.44
C ALA A 153 -3.75 -11.32 8.06
N ALA A 154 -3.61 -10.01 8.27
CA ALA A 154 -2.39 -9.27 7.99
C ALA A 154 -1.30 -9.43 9.09
N ALA A 155 -1.64 -9.97 10.26
CA ALA A 155 -0.74 -10.04 11.42
C ALA A 155 0.54 -10.85 11.18
N ARG A 156 0.49 -11.87 10.32
CA ARG A 156 1.66 -12.70 9.99
C ARG A 156 2.80 -11.94 9.33
N TYR A 157 2.50 -10.81 8.69
CA TYR A 157 3.49 -10.02 7.94
C TYR A 157 4.32 -9.09 8.83
N GLY A 158 4.08 -9.07 10.14
CA GLY A 158 4.89 -8.35 11.11
C GLY A 158 4.67 -6.86 11.17
N SER A 159 5.75 -6.11 11.30
CA SER A 159 5.71 -4.66 11.54
C SER A 159 5.09 -3.87 10.38
N GLY A 160 4.22 -2.91 10.72
CA GLY A 160 3.63 -1.97 9.75
C GLY A 160 2.32 -2.42 9.09
N ALA A 161 1.79 -3.59 9.47
CA ALA A 161 0.58 -4.16 8.89
C ALA A 161 -0.70 -3.90 9.73
N ALA A 162 -0.71 -2.89 10.61
CA ALA A 162 -1.84 -2.63 11.51
C ALA A 162 -3.13 -2.26 10.77
N GLY A 163 -3.06 -1.54 9.67
CA GLY A 163 -4.19 -1.31 8.75
C GLY A 163 -4.41 -2.50 7.82
N GLY A 164 -3.34 -3.01 7.25
CA GLY A 164 -3.36 -4.13 6.32
C GLY A 164 -2.11 -4.24 5.45
N VAL A 165 -2.20 -5.15 4.50
CA VAL A 165 -1.13 -5.48 3.55
C VAL A 165 -1.68 -5.42 2.13
N VAL A 166 -0.91 -4.83 1.23
CA VAL A 166 -1.12 -4.91 -0.22
C VAL A 166 0.04 -5.69 -0.82
N ASN A 167 -0.22 -6.86 -1.36
CA ASN A 167 0.79 -7.69 -2.00
C ASN A 167 0.57 -7.70 -3.51
N ILE A 168 1.48 -7.10 -4.25
CA ILE A 168 1.47 -7.01 -5.71
C ILE A 168 2.23 -8.20 -6.26
N ILE A 169 1.53 -9.13 -6.90
CA ILE A 169 2.13 -10.33 -7.49
C ILE A 169 2.39 -10.07 -8.98
N THR A 170 3.62 -10.25 -9.41
CA THR A 170 4.02 -10.06 -10.80
C THR A 170 3.86 -11.34 -11.61
N LYS A 171 3.63 -11.19 -12.93
CA LYS A 171 3.52 -12.32 -13.87
C LYS A 171 4.81 -13.13 -13.89
N ARG A 172 4.68 -14.45 -13.91
CA ARG A 172 5.79 -15.42 -13.93
C ARG A 172 6.29 -15.67 -15.36
N PRO A 173 7.55 -16.13 -15.55
CA PRO A 173 8.02 -16.63 -16.82
C PRO A 173 7.21 -17.83 -17.29
N THR A 174 7.14 -18.02 -18.60
CA THR A 174 6.44 -19.13 -19.27
C THR A 174 7.44 -20.09 -19.92
N ASN A 175 6.98 -21.33 -20.22
CA ASN A 175 7.77 -22.34 -20.89
C ASN A 175 7.81 -22.14 -22.42
N ASP A 176 6.96 -21.27 -22.96
CA ASP A 176 6.96 -20.86 -24.36
C ASP A 176 7.31 -19.40 -24.49
N TRP A 177 7.91 -19.01 -25.61
CA TRP A 177 8.22 -17.61 -25.86
C TRP A 177 6.96 -16.80 -26.07
N HIS A 178 6.82 -15.77 -25.26
CA HIS A 178 5.75 -14.78 -25.35
C HIS A 178 6.33 -13.39 -25.15
N GLY A 179 5.76 -12.43 -25.84
CA GLY A 179 6.08 -11.05 -25.66
C GLY A 179 4.86 -10.16 -25.84
N SER A 180 4.97 -8.94 -25.35
CA SER A 180 3.94 -7.92 -25.60
C SER A 180 4.56 -6.52 -25.62
N LEU A 181 3.95 -5.66 -26.42
CA LEU A 181 4.15 -4.21 -26.40
C LEU A 181 2.80 -3.57 -26.11
N SER A 182 2.72 -2.78 -25.06
CA SER A 182 1.52 -2.05 -24.67
C SER A 182 1.78 -0.55 -24.73
N LEU A 183 0.88 0.19 -25.37
CA LEU A 183 0.85 1.64 -25.38
C LEU A 183 -0.46 2.11 -24.76
N TYR A 184 -0.40 3.13 -23.93
CA TYR A 184 -1.56 3.68 -23.21
C TYR A 184 -1.46 5.20 -23.17
N THR A 185 -2.60 5.86 -23.37
CA THR A 185 -2.74 7.31 -23.20
C THR A 185 -3.98 7.64 -22.38
N ASN A 186 -3.89 8.69 -21.56
CA ASN A 186 -5.02 9.28 -20.86
C ASN A 186 -5.01 10.79 -21.06
N GLN A 187 -6.09 11.32 -21.60
CA GLN A 187 -6.21 12.73 -21.99
C GLN A 187 -7.37 13.35 -21.21
N PRO A 188 -7.09 14.18 -20.17
CA PRO A 188 -8.11 14.95 -19.47
C PRO A 188 -8.82 15.93 -20.42
N GLU A 189 -10.12 16.13 -20.22
CA GLU A 189 -10.88 17.16 -20.93
C GLU A 189 -10.51 18.57 -20.46
N ASN A 190 -10.24 18.71 -19.15
CA ASN A 190 -9.76 19.96 -18.58
C ASN A 190 -8.26 20.14 -18.91
N ASN A 191 -7.94 21.16 -19.69
CA ASN A 191 -6.57 21.47 -20.11
C ASN A 191 -5.62 21.87 -18.96
N LYS A 192 -6.16 22.10 -17.76
CA LYS A 192 -5.37 22.32 -16.54
C LYS A 192 -4.95 21.03 -15.86
N GLU A 193 -5.49 19.89 -16.24
CA GLU A 193 -5.09 18.58 -15.75
C GLU A 193 -4.01 17.96 -16.62
N GLY A 194 -3.04 17.30 -15.99
CA GLY A 194 -1.93 16.65 -16.69
C GLY A 194 -2.35 15.37 -17.41
N SER A 195 -1.99 15.26 -18.70
CA SER A 195 -2.16 14.05 -19.50
C SER A 195 -1.11 13.00 -19.18
N THR A 196 -1.42 11.72 -19.48
CA THR A 196 -0.51 10.59 -19.24
C THR A 196 -0.28 9.81 -20.53
N ASN A 197 0.98 9.41 -20.74
CA ASN A 197 1.39 8.45 -21.77
C ASN A 197 2.29 7.37 -21.15
N ARG A 198 2.04 6.11 -21.49
CA ARG A 198 2.78 4.97 -20.99
C ARG A 198 3.10 3.98 -22.12
N ALA A 199 4.33 3.46 -22.11
CA ALA A 199 4.74 2.36 -22.96
C ALA A 199 5.38 1.28 -22.11
N ASN A 200 4.99 0.04 -22.32
CA ASN A 200 5.49 -1.14 -21.63
C ASN A 200 5.85 -2.22 -22.65
N PHE A 201 6.97 -2.89 -22.46
CA PHE A 201 7.30 -4.13 -23.16
C PHE A 201 7.53 -5.26 -22.16
N ASN A 202 7.20 -6.47 -22.57
CA ASN A 202 7.41 -7.71 -21.83
C ASN A 202 7.89 -8.79 -22.78
N LEU A 203 8.89 -9.52 -22.35
CA LEU A 203 9.43 -10.71 -23.04
C LEU A 203 9.65 -11.79 -22.00
N ASN A 204 9.14 -12.97 -22.24
CA ASN A 204 9.36 -14.13 -21.37
C ASN A 204 9.39 -15.43 -22.18
N GLY A 205 10.10 -16.41 -21.65
CA GLY A 205 10.25 -17.71 -22.29
C GLY A 205 11.44 -18.53 -21.78
N PRO A 206 11.66 -19.71 -22.37
CA PRO A 206 12.72 -20.61 -21.97
C PRO A 206 14.08 -20.18 -22.52
N LEU A 207 15.11 -20.16 -21.65
CA LEU A 207 16.51 -19.98 -22.05
C LEU A 207 17.21 -21.32 -22.26
N ALA A 208 16.86 -22.34 -21.49
CA ALA A 208 17.41 -23.68 -21.60
C ALA A 208 16.32 -24.73 -21.35
N GLY A 209 15.46 -24.92 -22.36
CA GLY A 209 14.27 -25.76 -22.23
C GLY A 209 13.41 -25.31 -21.03
N ASP A 210 12.72 -26.25 -20.40
CA ASP A 210 11.90 -25.99 -19.21
C ASP A 210 12.73 -25.78 -17.93
N ALA A 211 14.04 -26.05 -17.98
CA ALA A 211 14.90 -25.95 -16.80
C ALA A 211 15.20 -24.51 -16.41
N LEU A 212 15.38 -23.62 -17.37
CA LEU A 212 15.68 -22.22 -17.12
C LEU A 212 14.78 -21.32 -17.96
N THR A 213 13.94 -20.55 -17.31
CA THR A 213 13.05 -19.59 -17.93
C THR A 213 13.38 -18.17 -17.49
N MET A 214 13.03 -17.19 -18.31
CA MET A 214 13.24 -15.78 -18.01
C MET A 214 11.98 -14.95 -18.26
N ARG A 215 11.88 -13.86 -17.53
CA ARG A 215 10.98 -12.74 -17.81
C ARG A 215 11.77 -11.44 -17.74
N LEU A 216 11.64 -10.62 -18.78
CA LEU A 216 12.19 -9.28 -18.84
C LEU A 216 11.08 -8.30 -19.19
N TYR A 217 10.92 -7.23 -18.43
CA TYR A 217 10.05 -6.15 -18.83
C TYR A 217 10.70 -4.78 -18.62
N GLY A 218 10.22 -3.80 -19.39
CA GLY A 218 10.55 -2.39 -19.25
C GLY A 218 9.31 -1.53 -19.37
N ASN A 219 9.33 -0.39 -18.70
CA ASN A 219 8.23 0.55 -18.67
C ASN A 219 8.74 1.98 -18.69
N ILE A 220 8.04 2.83 -19.43
CA ILE A 220 8.20 4.29 -19.40
C ILE A 220 6.81 4.89 -19.24
N ASN A 221 6.65 5.72 -18.20
CA ASN A 221 5.41 6.41 -17.91
C ASN A 221 5.70 7.88 -17.66
N LYS A 222 4.96 8.76 -18.32
CA LYS A 222 5.01 10.19 -18.08
C LYS A 222 3.59 10.73 -17.89
N THR A 223 3.38 11.43 -16.79
CA THR A 223 2.20 12.26 -16.52
C THR A 223 2.66 13.69 -16.39
N GLU A 224 2.03 14.61 -17.10
CA GLU A 224 2.30 16.04 -16.94
C GLU A 224 1.74 16.53 -15.59
N PRO A 225 2.33 17.57 -14.99
CA PRO A 225 1.79 18.18 -13.78
C PRO A 225 0.47 18.92 -14.09
N ASP A 226 -0.41 18.99 -13.12
CA ASP A 226 -1.56 19.89 -13.20
C ASP A 226 -1.11 21.35 -13.22
N ALA A 227 -1.90 22.22 -13.82
CA ALA A 227 -1.63 23.66 -13.83
C ALA A 227 -1.58 24.20 -12.38
N TRP A 228 -0.69 25.13 -12.11
CA TRP A 228 -0.50 25.72 -10.79
C TRP A 228 -1.77 26.39 -10.22
N ASP A 229 -2.67 26.84 -11.10
CA ASP A 229 -3.94 27.51 -10.79
C ASP A 229 -5.16 26.61 -11.00
N ILE A 230 -4.99 25.27 -10.97
CA ILE A 230 -6.10 24.33 -11.17
C ILE A 230 -7.16 24.44 -10.06
N ASN A 231 -6.73 24.69 -8.83
CA ASN A 231 -7.60 24.87 -7.68
C ASN A 231 -8.12 26.30 -7.56
N ARG A 232 -9.13 26.51 -6.73
CA ARG A 232 -9.67 27.83 -6.51
C ARG A 232 -8.75 28.66 -5.62
N ALA A 233 -8.65 29.95 -5.92
CA ALA A 233 -7.92 30.89 -5.07
C ALA A 233 -8.58 31.03 -3.71
N GLN A 234 -7.77 30.97 -2.65
CA GLN A 234 -8.18 31.24 -1.27
C GLN A 234 -7.21 32.27 -0.70
N ASN A 235 -7.72 33.46 -0.37
CA ASN A 235 -6.90 34.59 0.14
C ASN A 235 -5.69 34.92 -0.76
N GLY A 236 -5.86 34.84 -2.08
CA GLY A 236 -4.78 35.09 -3.05
C GLY A 236 -3.77 33.96 -3.22
N SER A 237 -4.03 32.79 -2.64
CA SER A 237 -3.19 31.59 -2.73
C SER A 237 -3.97 30.43 -3.35
N TYR A 238 -3.28 29.52 -4.03
CA TYR A 238 -3.84 28.32 -4.65
C TYR A 238 -3.24 27.09 -4.00
N ALA A 239 -4.08 26.10 -3.66
CA ALA A 239 -3.59 24.77 -3.32
C ALA A 239 -2.93 24.12 -4.54
N ALA A 240 -1.85 23.38 -4.33
CA ALA A 240 -1.19 22.67 -5.41
C ALA A 240 -2.10 21.60 -6.03
N GLY A 241 -2.05 21.48 -7.36
CA GLY A 241 -2.59 20.36 -8.09
C GLY A 241 -1.73 19.10 -7.94
N ARG A 242 -2.02 18.09 -8.74
CA ARG A 242 -1.22 16.85 -8.74
C ARG A 242 0.14 17.11 -9.38
N GLU A 243 1.19 16.60 -8.75
CA GLU A 243 2.50 16.56 -9.39
C GLU A 243 2.46 15.66 -10.62
N GLY A 244 3.25 16.04 -11.62
CA GLY A 244 3.53 15.16 -12.73
C GLY A 244 4.46 14.01 -12.31
N VAL A 245 4.57 13.02 -13.16
CA VAL A 245 5.32 11.79 -12.89
C VAL A 245 6.14 11.41 -14.10
N ARG A 246 7.37 10.99 -13.87
CA ARG A 246 8.20 10.34 -14.89
C ARG A 246 8.82 9.08 -14.29
N ASN A 247 8.30 7.92 -14.69
CA ASN A 247 8.82 6.64 -14.25
C ASN A 247 9.54 5.92 -15.38
N LYS A 248 10.61 5.21 -15.02
CA LYS A 248 11.34 4.31 -15.90
C LYS A 248 11.69 3.07 -15.09
N ASP A 249 11.33 1.92 -15.61
CA ASP A 249 11.50 0.65 -14.92
C ASP A 249 12.10 -0.40 -15.87
N ILE A 250 12.99 -1.23 -15.33
CA ILE A 250 13.44 -2.46 -15.93
C ILE A 250 13.48 -3.55 -14.87
N ASN A 251 12.97 -4.72 -15.19
CA ASN A 251 12.90 -5.85 -14.28
C ASN A 251 13.23 -7.13 -15.01
N ALA A 252 14.06 -7.97 -14.40
CA ALA A 252 14.41 -9.29 -14.90
C ALA A 252 14.17 -10.34 -13.82
N LEU A 253 13.61 -11.47 -14.19
CA LEU A 253 13.45 -12.66 -13.37
C LEU A 253 13.97 -13.87 -14.12
N LEU A 254 14.92 -14.58 -13.53
CA LEU A 254 15.38 -15.88 -13.97
C LEU A 254 14.82 -16.93 -13.02
N SER A 255 14.17 -17.94 -13.56
CA SER A 255 13.60 -19.06 -12.79
C SER A 255 14.28 -20.35 -13.23
N TRP A 256 15.00 -20.98 -12.31
CA TRP A 256 15.72 -22.22 -12.53
C TRP A 256 15.05 -23.37 -11.80
N LYS A 257 14.50 -24.32 -12.54
CA LYS A 257 14.02 -25.60 -12.04
C LYS A 257 15.20 -26.55 -11.88
N VAL A 258 15.77 -26.61 -10.68
CA VAL A 258 16.84 -27.55 -10.34
C VAL A 258 16.34 -28.98 -10.45
N THR A 259 15.13 -29.22 -9.96
CA THR A 259 14.32 -30.41 -10.18
C THR A 259 12.86 -29.95 -10.40
N PRO A 260 11.94 -30.83 -10.84
CA PRO A 260 10.53 -30.44 -10.95
C PRO A 260 9.92 -29.90 -9.64
N GLN A 261 10.45 -30.31 -8.50
CA GLN A 261 9.98 -29.92 -7.15
C GLN A 261 10.80 -28.78 -6.51
N GLN A 262 11.91 -28.35 -7.12
CA GLN A 262 12.80 -27.35 -6.52
C GLN A 262 13.13 -26.25 -7.51
N ILE A 263 12.80 -25.02 -7.15
CA ILE A 263 12.93 -23.85 -8.00
C ILE A 263 13.76 -22.80 -7.27
N ILE A 264 14.72 -22.23 -7.99
CA ILE A 264 15.50 -21.07 -7.55
C ILE A 264 15.19 -19.92 -8.49
N ASP A 265 14.72 -18.82 -7.94
CA ASP A 265 14.45 -17.58 -8.65
C ASP A 265 15.52 -16.55 -8.33
N PHE A 266 16.06 -15.91 -9.35
CA PHE A 266 16.90 -14.72 -9.21
C PHE A 266 16.18 -13.55 -9.86
N SER A 267 15.94 -12.48 -9.08
CA SER A 267 15.26 -11.26 -9.52
C SER A 267 16.18 -10.05 -9.42
N TYR A 268 16.05 -9.15 -10.38
CA TYR A 268 16.68 -7.85 -10.40
C TYR A 268 15.69 -6.80 -10.90
N ALA A 269 15.62 -5.67 -10.22
CA ALA A 269 14.86 -4.51 -10.70
C ALA A 269 15.66 -3.23 -10.52
N TYR A 270 15.51 -2.33 -11.50
CA TYR A 270 15.94 -0.96 -11.42
C TYR A 270 14.78 -0.07 -11.82
N SER A 271 14.41 0.85 -10.95
CA SER A 271 13.31 1.78 -11.17
C SER A 271 13.72 3.19 -10.80
N ARG A 272 13.21 4.14 -11.57
CA ARG A 272 13.35 5.56 -11.31
C ARG A 272 11.98 6.22 -11.35
N GLN A 273 11.62 6.88 -10.27
CA GLN A 273 10.44 7.75 -10.19
C GLN A 273 10.87 9.20 -10.07
N GLY A 274 10.37 10.06 -10.96
CA GLY A 274 10.55 11.51 -10.88
C GLY A 274 9.22 12.18 -10.61
N ASN A 275 9.16 13.09 -9.64
CA ASN A 275 8.02 13.96 -9.42
C ASN A 275 8.25 15.29 -10.12
N ILE A 276 7.31 15.69 -10.98
CA ILE A 276 7.33 16.96 -11.71
C ILE A 276 6.51 17.97 -10.93
N TYR A 277 7.13 19.05 -10.53
CA TYR A 277 6.56 20.02 -9.60
C TYR A 277 5.32 20.74 -10.17
N ALA A 278 4.26 20.76 -9.38
CA ALA A 278 2.97 21.42 -9.70
C ALA A 278 2.65 22.59 -8.75
N GLY A 279 3.58 22.96 -7.89
CA GLY A 279 3.41 24.00 -6.88
C GLY A 279 3.41 23.44 -5.46
N ASP A 280 3.36 24.34 -4.50
CA ASP A 280 3.33 24.07 -3.07
C ASP A 280 2.03 24.61 -2.45
N THR A 281 1.50 23.92 -1.45
CA THR A 281 0.17 24.25 -0.93
C THR A 281 0.07 25.51 -0.13
N GLN A 282 1.15 26.00 0.46
CA GLN A 282 0.99 26.98 1.52
C GLN A 282 1.47 28.39 1.19
N TYR A 283 2.51 28.54 0.39
CA TYR A 283 3.09 29.89 0.17
C TYR A 283 3.46 30.20 -1.26
N SER A 284 3.79 29.22 -2.03
CA SER A 284 4.45 29.42 -3.30
C SER A 284 3.51 29.56 -4.48
N ASN A 285 2.27 29.14 -4.31
CA ASN A 285 1.22 29.35 -5.32
C ASN A 285 0.45 30.67 -5.10
N SER A 286 0.98 31.57 -4.30
CA SER A 286 0.45 32.92 -4.20
C SER A 286 0.93 33.76 -5.38
N ASN A 287 -0.04 34.33 -6.12
CA ASN A 287 0.15 35.33 -7.15
C ASN A 287 1.53 35.28 -7.79
N MET A 288 1.72 34.40 -8.74
CA MET A 288 2.89 34.33 -9.59
C MET A 288 3.90 35.46 -9.30
N SER A 289 4.53 35.40 -8.14
CA SER A 289 5.55 36.38 -7.83
C SER A 289 6.67 36.18 -8.84
N PRO A 290 7.03 37.18 -9.63
CA PRO A 290 8.13 37.07 -10.58
C PRO A 290 9.47 36.69 -9.95
N ASN A 291 9.54 36.63 -8.63
CA ASN A 291 10.65 36.14 -7.85
C ASN A 291 10.29 34.88 -7.06
N GLY A 292 9.14 34.26 -7.34
CA GLY A 292 8.68 33.04 -6.65
C GLY A 292 9.40 31.80 -7.17
N LEU A 293 9.82 30.95 -6.24
CA LEU A 293 10.46 29.68 -6.54
C LEU A 293 9.55 28.77 -7.41
N VAL A 294 8.22 28.93 -7.31
CA VAL A 294 7.23 28.21 -8.13
C VAL A 294 7.44 28.45 -9.62
N ASP A 295 7.66 29.70 -10.04
CA ASP A 295 7.81 30.02 -11.45
C ASP A 295 9.04 29.36 -12.08
N THR A 296 10.09 29.20 -11.27
CA THR A 296 11.34 28.56 -11.72
C THR A 296 11.29 27.03 -11.68
N LEU A 297 10.52 26.46 -10.78
CA LEU A 297 10.48 25.01 -10.54
C LEU A 297 9.30 24.32 -11.22
N TYR A 298 8.24 25.04 -11.60
CA TYR A 298 7.07 24.44 -12.24
C TYR A 298 7.47 23.65 -13.50
N GLY A 299 7.00 22.42 -13.57
CA GLY A 299 7.33 21.53 -14.67
C GLY A 299 8.73 20.88 -14.61
N GLN A 300 9.53 21.19 -13.58
CA GLN A 300 10.83 20.54 -13.36
C GLN A 300 10.69 19.35 -12.38
N GLU A 301 11.60 18.40 -12.48
CA GLU A 301 11.68 17.29 -11.51
C GLU A 301 12.36 17.77 -10.23
N THR A 302 11.59 17.91 -9.17
CA THR A 302 12.07 18.33 -7.85
C THR A 302 12.34 17.19 -6.89
N ASN A 303 11.92 15.96 -7.25
CA ASN A 303 12.19 14.76 -6.50
C ASN A 303 12.44 13.60 -7.48
N ARG A 304 13.47 12.80 -7.22
CA ARG A 304 13.84 11.59 -7.98
C ARG A 304 14.17 10.49 -7.00
N ILE A 305 13.43 9.39 -7.07
CA ILE A 305 13.71 8.19 -6.30
C ILE A 305 14.26 7.13 -7.24
N TYR A 306 15.45 6.63 -6.95
CA TYR A 306 16.09 5.50 -7.64
C TYR A 306 16.03 4.30 -6.72
N ARG A 307 15.44 3.22 -7.20
CA ARG A 307 15.29 1.97 -6.46
C ARG A 307 15.93 0.83 -7.21
N GLN A 308 16.81 0.09 -6.55
CA GLN A 308 17.42 -1.14 -7.05
C GLN A 308 17.10 -2.28 -6.10
N THR A 309 16.73 -3.42 -6.64
CA THR A 309 16.46 -4.63 -5.84
C THR A 309 17.14 -5.84 -6.44
N TRP A 310 17.63 -6.71 -5.58
CA TRP A 310 18.11 -8.05 -5.90
C TRP A 310 17.41 -9.04 -4.99
N GLY A 311 16.99 -10.15 -5.55
CA GLY A 311 16.35 -11.22 -4.80
C GLY A 311 16.87 -12.58 -5.25
N LEU A 312 17.08 -13.47 -4.29
CA LEU A 312 17.31 -14.87 -4.50
C LEU A 312 16.31 -15.65 -3.66
N THR A 313 15.45 -16.42 -4.29
CA THR A 313 14.37 -17.16 -3.62
C THR A 313 14.49 -18.63 -3.99
N TYR A 314 14.40 -19.49 -3.01
CA TYR A 314 14.29 -20.94 -3.15
C TYR A 314 12.90 -21.40 -2.72
N ASN A 315 12.26 -22.26 -3.52
CA ASN A 315 11.03 -22.95 -3.20
C ASN A 315 11.22 -24.46 -3.44
N GLY A 316 10.89 -25.27 -2.44
CA GLY A 316 11.01 -26.71 -2.48
C GLY A 316 9.76 -27.44 -2.03
N ILE A 317 9.39 -28.49 -2.76
CA ILE A 317 8.33 -29.44 -2.40
C ILE A 317 9.02 -30.76 -2.04
N TRP A 318 8.69 -31.29 -0.89
CA TRP A 318 9.31 -32.48 -0.30
C TRP A 318 8.22 -33.45 0.14
N ASP A 319 8.60 -34.72 0.37
CA ASP A 319 7.68 -35.73 0.91
C ASP A 319 7.11 -35.34 2.29
N TRP A 320 7.84 -34.53 3.04
CA TRP A 320 7.43 -34.08 4.37
C TRP A 320 6.69 -32.71 4.36
N GLY A 321 6.59 -32.03 3.23
CA GLY A 321 5.94 -30.73 3.14
C GLY A 321 6.63 -29.77 2.17
N GLN A 322 6.57 -28.48 2.47
CA GLN A 322 7.10 -27.42 1.62
C GLN A 322 8.13 -26.57 2.38
N SER A 323 9.10 -26.05 1.66
CA SER A 323 10.07 -25.09 2.19
C SER A 323 10.24 -23.90 1.25
N LYS A 324 10.45 -22.72 1.84
CA LYS A 324 10.75 -21.50 1.14
C LYS A 324 11.86 -20.76 1.88
N ALA A 325 12.81 -20.21 1.14
CA ALA A 325 13.85 -19.36 1.70
C ALA A 325 14.17 -18.22 0.73
N GLY A 326 14.59 -17.07 1.24
CA GLY A 326 14.93 -15.95 0.40
C GLY A 326 15.94 -15.00 1.03
N VAL A 327 16.73 -14.36 0.19
CA VAL A 327 17.62 -13.26 0.57
C VAL A 327 17.36 -12.12 -0.41
N TYR A 328 17.14 -10.92 0.13
CA TYR A 328 16.75 -9.75 -0.64
C TYR A 328 17.59 -8.55 -0.21
N TYR A 329 17.91 -7.72 -1.18
CA TYR A 329 18.55 -6.43 -0.97
C TYR A 329 17.83 -5.34 -1.75
N GLU A 330 17.51 -4.24 -1.08
CA GLU A 330 16.94 -3.04 -1.69
C GLU A 330 17.83 -1.84 -1.37
N LYS A 331 18.11 -1.04 -2.39
CA LYS A 331 18.79 0.24 -2.26
C LYS A 331 17.95 1.33 -2.88
N THR A 332 17.65 2.35 -2.09
CA THR A 332 16.91 3.53 -2.52
C THR A 332 17.76 4.78 -2.34
N ASN A 333 17.89 5.57 -3.39
CA ASN A 333 18.43 6.92 -3.33
C ASN A 333 17.29 7.90 -3.63
N ASN A 334 16.96 8.75 -2.67
CA ASN A 334 15.94 9.78 -2.80
C ASN A 334 16.64 11.13 -2.92
N THR A 335 16.71 11.67 -4.13
CA THR A 335 17.31 12.98 -4.44
C THR A 335 16.20 14.00 -4.62
N ARG A 336 16.19 15.01 -3.77
CA ARG A 336 15.14 16.04 -3.74
C ARG A 336 15.69 17.40 -3.43
N LEU A 337 14.96 18.45 -3.81
CA LEU A 337 15.28 19.81 -3.37
C LEU A 337 15.16 19.93 -1.85
N GLN A 338 16.05 20.72 -1.27
CA GLN A 338 16.02 21.03 0.16
C GLN A 338 14.67 21.63 0.54
N GLU A 339 14.16 21.16 1.66
CA GLU A 339 12.89 21.58 2.23
C GLU A 339 13.13 22.26 3.57
N GLY A 340 12.28 23.25 3.89
CA GLY A 340 12.28 23.88 5.20
C GLY A 340 11.98 22.86 6.30
N THR A 341 12.68 22.99 7.41
CA THR A 341 12.47 22.17 8.61
C THR A 341 11.57 22.86 9.63
N THR A 342 11.05 24.05 9.30
CA THR A 342 10.21 24.83 10.19
C THR A 342 8.75 24.40 10.06
N GLY A 343 8.16 23.98 11.15
CA GLY A 343 6.95 23.21 11.29
C GLY A 343 5.63 23.73 10.70
N ARG A 344 5.52 24.99 10.30
CA ARG A 344 4.29 25.46 9.66
C ARG A 344 4.20 25.04 8.19
N VAL A 345 5.33 24.95 7.54
CA VAL A 345 5.50 24.73 6.12
C VAL A 345 6.54 23.63 5.88
N GLU A 346 6.46 22.65 6.67
CA GLU A 346 7.28 21.48 6.54
C GLU A 346 7.02 20.82 5.19
N GLY A 347 8.09 20.50 4.48
CA GLY A 347 8.00 20.00 3.11
C GLY A 347 8.00 21.10 2.04
N MET A 348 7.94 22.39 2.40
CA MET A 348 8.03 23.47 1.43
C MET A 348 9.45 23.59 0.88
N ILE A 349 9.58 23.62 -0.43
CA ILE A 349 10.86 23.87 -1.10
C ILE A 349 11.28 25.30 -0.84
N ASN A 350 12.49 25.50 -0.31
CA ASN A 350 13.05 26.80 0.03
C ASN A 350 14.43 27.07 -0.59
N SER A 351 14.92 26.16 -1.40
CA SER A 351 16.25 26.19 -2.00
C SER A 351 16.22 25.50 -3.38
N ASP A 352 17.17 25.83 -4.23
CA ASP A 352 17.46 25.16 -5.49
C ASP A 352 18.56 24.07 -5.36
N VAL A 353 18.99 23.80 -4.14
CA VAL A 353 19.98 22.79 -3.83
C VAL A 353 19.32 21.42 -3.68
N TYR A 354 19.90 20.39 -4.31
CA TYR A 354 19.47 19.00 -4.18
C TYR A 354 20.26 18.28 -3.10
N ASP A 355 19.54 17.51 -2.29
CA ASP A 355 20.10 16.58 -1.32
C ASP A 355 19.68 15.16 -1.65
N THR A 356 20.48 14.19 -1.18
CA THR A 356 20.20 12.77 -1.39
C THR A 356 20.20 12.04 -0.06
N SER A 357 19.06 11.42 0.29
CA SER A 357 18.98 10.40 1.33
C SER A 357 19.16 9.03 0.70
N ARG A 358 19.83 8.12 1.42
CA ARG A 358 20.07 6.74 1.01
C ARG A 358 19.48 5.80 2.05
N LEU A 359 18.72 4.82 1.58
CA LEU A 359 18.23 3.72 2.39
C LEU A 359 18.73 2.40 1.79
N GLU A 360 19.31 1.56 2.61
CA GLU A 360 19.71 0.19 2.25
C GLU A 360 18.99 -0.78 3.17
N SER A 361 18.33 -1.77 2.59
CA SER A 361 17.55 -2.77 3.31
C SER A 361 18.00 -4.17 2.93
N TRP A 362 18.35 -4.97 3.92
CA TRP A 362 18.65 -6.39 3.80
C TRP A 362 17.55 -7.20 4.45
N ARG A 363 17.11 -8.27 3.80
CA ARG A 363 16.11 -9.18 4.32
C ARG A 363 16.48 -10.63 4.03
N SER A 364 16.31 -11.48 5.02
CA SER A 364 16.39 -12.93 4.87
C SER A 364 15.15 -13.57 5.47
N THR A 365 14.60 -14.56 4.77
CA THR A 365 13.40 -15.28 5.20
C THR A 365 13.60 -16.77 5.04
N ALA A 366 12.99 -17.55 5.93
CA ALA A 366 12.87 -19.00 5.78
C ALA A 366 11.53 -19.45 6.34
N GLU A 367 10.86 -20.36 5.66
CA GLU A 367 9.57 -20.90 6.07
C GLU A 367 9.49 -22.38 5.68
N VAL A 368 8.92 -23.19 6.57
CA VAL A 368 8.56 -24.58 6.28
C VAL A 368 7.09 -24.81 6.62
N ASN A 369 6.40 -25.59 5.80
CA ASN A 369 5.02 -25.98 5.96
C ASN A 369 4.96 -27.51 6.07
N LEU A 370 4.47 -28.00 7.20
CA LEU A 370 4.49 -29.38 7.61
C LEU A 370 3.06 -29.92 7.72
N PRO A 371 2.50 -30.56 6.67
CA PRO A 371 1.22 -31.23 6.78
C PRO A 371 1.37 -32.50 7.64
N PHE A 372 0.46 -32.71 8.57
CA PHE A 372 0.41 -33.92 9.40
C PHE A 372 -0.99 -34.13 9.97
N ASN A 373 -1.25 -35.35 10.45
CA ASN A 373 -2.50 -35.71 11.10
C ASN A 373 -2.23 -36.12 12.55
N TRP A 374 -2.61 -35.24 13.48
CA TRP A 374 -2.59 -35.49 14.91
C TRP A 374 -3.85 -34.89 15.53
N LEU A 375 -4.77 -35.75 15.95
CA LEU A 375 -6.13 -35.40 16.39
C LEU A 375 -7.02 -34.77 15.31
N ALA A 376 -6.43 -34.09 14.35
CA ALA A 376 -7.10 -33.44 13.20
C ALA A 376 -6.12 -33.33 12.04
N GLU A 377 -6.64 -33.13 10.81
CA GLU A 377 -5.83 -32.73 9.67
C GLU A 377 -5.33 -31.30 9.86
N GLN A 378 -4.02 -31.08 9.73
CA GLN A 378 -3.42 -29.78 10.01
C GLN A 378 -2.15 -29.57 9.18
N THR A 379 -1.81 -28.31 8.94
CA THR A 379 -0.54 -27.89 8.36
C THR A 379 0.11 -26.84 9.25
N LEU A 380 1.22 -27.24 9.87
CA LEU A 380 2.02 -26.37 10.73
C LEU A 380 2.99 -25.57 9.88
N THR A 381 2.99 -24.25 10.07
CA THR A 381 3.93 -23.32 9.46
C THR A 381 4.91 -22.81 10.51
N LEU A 382 6.19 -22.94 10.23
CA LEU A 382 7.29 -22.37 11.00
C LEU A 382 8.05 -21.40 10.11
N GLY A 383 8.21 -20.17 10.53
CA GLY A 383 8.93 -19.17 9.75
C GLY A 383 9.86 -18.30 10.58
N MET A 384 10.86 -17.76 9.91
CA MET A 384 11.78 -16.78 10.48
C MET A 384 12.09 -15.68 9.47
N GLU A 385 12.32 -14.49 9.98
CA GLU A 385 12.71 -13.31 9.22
C GLU A 385 13.82 -12.56 9.94
N TRP A 386 14.71 -12.00 9.15
CA TRP A 386 15.72 -11.06 9.60
C TRP A 386 15.73 -9.86 8.66
N ASN A 387 15.60 -8.66 9.20
CA ASN A 387 15.60 -7.41 8.44
C ASN A 387 16.60 -6.45 9.04
N HIS A 388 17.38 -5.79 8.20
CA HIS A 388 18.29 -4.72 8.60
C HIS A 388 18.16 -3.55 7.64
N ASP A 389 17.77 -2.40 8.18
CA ASP A 389 17.64 -1.15 7.44
C ASP A 389 18.71 -0.15 7.91
N GLU A 390 19.40 0.48 6.97
CA GLU A 390 20.35 1.59 7.22
C GLU A 390 19.92 2.82 6.42
N LEU A 391 19.59 3.90 7.12
CA LEU A 391 19.30 5.21 6.56
C LEU A 391 20.51 6.12 6.68
N ASN A 392 20.84 6.84 5.62
CA ASN A 392 21.82 7.92 5.62
C ASN A 392 21.19 9.17 4.98
N ASP A 393 20.85 10.16 5.81
CA ASP A 393 20.22 11.42 5.38
C ASP A 393 20.92 12.62 6.05
N PRO A 394 22.06 13.09 5.50
CA PRO A 394 22.77 14.24 6.06
C PRO A 394 21.92 15.50 6.12
N ALA A 395 21.09 15.75 5.13
CA ALA A 395 20.27 16.95 5.05
C ALA A 395 19.27 17.06 6.20
N SER A 396 18.64 15.94 6.59
CA SER A 396 17.67 15.93 7.69
C SER A 396 18.33 15.72 9.06
N MET A 397 19.37 14.90 9.16
CA MET A 397 20.02 14.55 10.43
C MET A 397 21.06 15.59 10.89
N GLN A 398 21.62 16.31 9.95
CA GLN A 398 22.66 17.33 10.20
C GLN A 398 22.18 18.75 9.85
N ALA A 399 20.86 18.98 9.81
CA ALA A 399 20.30 20.30 9.52
C ALA A 399 20.77 21.35 10.55
N THR A 400 21.18 22.53 10.05
CA THR A 400 21.55 23.66 10.89
C THR A 400 20.29 24.44 11.23
N THR A 401 19.70 24.17 12.39
CA THR A 401 18.47 24.85 12.83
C THR A 401 18.67 25.82 13.98
N THR A 402 19.71 25.61 14.77
CA THR A 402 20.07 26.46 15.90
C THR A 402 21.55 26.32 16.21
N THR A 403 22.13 27.40 16.78
CA THR A 403 23.45 27.37 17.38
C THR A 403 23.40 27.03 18.88
N ASP A 404 22.18 26.85 19.41
CA ASP A 404 21.97 26.55 20.82
C ASP A 404 22.27 25.05 21.10
N ALA A 405 22.83 24.81 22.28
CA ALA A 405 22.99 23.46 22.79
C ALA A 405 21.60 22.88 23.12
N LEU A 406 21.35 21.67 22.65
CA LEU A 406 20.13 20.91 22.94
C LEU A 406 20.50 19.70 23.81
N PRO A 407 19.64 19.29 24.76
CA PRO A 407 19.89 18.11 25.59
C PRO A 407 20.15 16.89 24.73
N GLY A 408 21.31 16.25 24.94
CA GLY A 408 21.69 15.03 24.22
C GLY A 408 22.05 15.21 22.73
N VAL A 409 21.93 16.41 22.16
CA VAL A 409 22.20 16.67 20.74
C VAL A 409 23.23 17.78 20.59
N SER A 410 24.31 17.52 19.85
CA SER A 410 25.31 18.54 19.56
C SER A 410 24.74 19.69 18.73
N GLY A 411 25.00 20.92 19.13
CA GLY A 411 24.69 22.11 18.32
C GLY A 411 25.52 22.20 17.02
N ASP A 412 26.66 21.49 16.96
CA ASP A 412 27.48 21.35 15.76
C ASP A 412 26.91 20.21 14.86
N PRO A 413 26.38 20.55 13.67
CA PRO A 413 25.82 19.55 12.75
C PRO A 413 26.81 18.44 12.37
N SER A 414 28.10 18.76 12.29
CA SER A 414 29.14 17.80 11.88
C SER A 414 29.39 16.70 12.92
N GLN A 415 28.99 16.94 14.17
CA GLN A 415 29.11 15.96 15.26
C GLN A 415 27.85 15.08 15.39
N ARG A 416 26.78 15.36 14.66
CA ARG A 416 25.59 14.52 14.62
C ARG A 416 25.72 13.46 13.54
N SER A 417 25.36 12.20 13.86
CA SER A 417 25.38 11.13 12.86
C SER A 417 24.36 11.39 11.75
N PRO A 418 24.74 11.35 10.48
CA PRO A 418 23.78 11.37 9.37
C PRO A 418 23.07 10.02 9.19
N LYS A 419 23.47 8.99 9.94
CA LYS A 419 23.00 7.61 9.80
C LYS A 419 22.21 7.15 10.99
N ASN A 420 21.20 6.35 10.72
CA ASN A 420 20.49 5.52 11.70
C ASN A 420 20.20 4.15 11.10
N SER A 421 20.16 3.12 11.93
CA SER A 421 19.88 1.75 11.50
C SER A 421 19.00 1.01 12.49
N ALA A 422 18.25 0.05 11.98
CA ALA A 422 17.42 -0.85 12.79
C ALA A 422 17.55 -2.28 12.30
N THR A 423 17.55 -3.22 13.26
CA THR A 423 17.52 -4.65 12.97
C THR A 423 16.32 -5.28 13.67
N LEU A 424 15.50 -6.00 12.90
CA LEU A 424 14.34 -6.73 13.39
C LEU A 424 14.48 -8.20 13.02
N THR A 425 14.42 -9.08 14.01
CA THR A 425 14.39 -10.54 13.84
C THR A 425 13.06 -11.07 14.31
N GLY A 426 12.34 -11.80 13.47
CA GLY A 426 11.05 -12.40 13.77
C GLY A 426 11.07 -13.91 13.62
N ILE A 427 10.34 -14.59 14.48
CA ILE A 427 10.05 -16.03 14.38
C ILE A 427 8.54 -16.15 14.52
N TYR A 428 7.89 -16.95 13.68
CA TYR A 428 6.46 -17.16 13.75
C TYR A 428 6.07 -18.63 13.59
N LEU A 429 4.98 -18.96 14.23
CA LEU A 429 4.32 -20.26 14.24
C LEU A 429 2.85 -20.07 13.92
N GLU A 430 2.33 -20.81 12.97
CA GLU A 430 0.92 -20.83 12.61
C GLU A 430 0.49 -22.29 12.37
N ASP A 431 -0.75 -22.62 12.67
CA ASP A 431 -1.28 -23.95 12.40
C ASP A 431 -2.68 -23.85 11.76
N ASN A 432 -2.84 -24.43 10.58
CA ASN A 432 -4.12 -24.50 9.92
C ASN A 432 -4.80 -25.83 10.24
N ILE A 433 -5.72 -25.84 11.22
CA ILE A 433 -6.33 -27.03 11.81
C ILE A 433 -7.77 -27.18 11.31
N GLU A 434 -8.14 -28.33 10.75
CA GLU A 434 -9.53 -28.73 10.56
C GLU A 434 -10.06 -29.41 11.80
N ALA A 435 -10.56 -28.63 12.76
CA ALA A 435 -11.03 -29.14 14.04
C ALA A 435 -12.22 -30.11 13.89
N THR A 436 -13.11 -29.84 12.95
CA THR A 436 -14.18 -30.71 12.48
C THR A 436 -14.44 -30.42 11.00
N PRO A 437 -15.11 -31.31 10.24
CA PRO A 437 -15.48 -30.99 8.88
C PRO A 437 -16.23 -29.66 8.77
N GLY A 438 -15.67 -28.71 8.02
CA GLY A 438 -16.21 -27.35 7.87
C GLY A 438 -15.83 -26.37 8.99
N THR A 439 -15.04 -26.78 9.99
CA THR A 439 -14.52 -25.88 11.05
C THR A 439 -13.01 -25.76 10.94
N ASN A 440 -12.51 -24.61 10.57
CA ASN A 440 -11.08 -24.32 10.52
C ASN A 440 -10.68 -23.34 11.62
N ILE A 441 -9.59 -23.65 12.30
CA ILE A 441 -8.99 -22.81 13.34
C ILE A 441 -7.54 -22.57 12.96
N ILE A 442 -7.11 -21.30 12.99
CA ILE A 442 -5.74 -20.90 12.66
C ILE A 442 -5.19 -20.07 13.83
N PRO A 443 -4.64 -20.72 14.87
CA PRO A 443 -3.84 -20.02 15.85
C PRO A 443 -2.50 -19.62 15.26
N GLY A 444 -2.01 -18.45 15.65
CA GLY A 444 -0.71 -17.93 15.26
C GLY A 444 -0.02 -17.24 16.43
N LEU A 445 1.29 -17.32 16.46
CA LEU A 445 2.12 -16.61 17.41
C LEU A 445 3.38 -16.14 16.70
N ARG A 446 3.65 -14.85 16.79
CA ARG A 446 4.88 -14.25 16.28
C ARG A 446 5.65 -13.59 17.42
N PHE A 447 6.94 -13.82 17.46
CA PHE A 447 7.89 -13.17 18.34
C PHE A 447 8.86 -12.35 17.49
N ASP A 448 9.03 -11.07 17.83
CA ASP A 448 9.96 -10.17 17.18
C ASP A 448 10.94 -9.59 18.21
N TYR A 449 12.20 -9.47 17.82
CA TYR A 449 13.23 -8.79 18.58
C TYR A 449 13.84 -7.67 17.76
N HIS A 450 13.77 -6.45 18.30
CA HIS A 450 14.32 -5.24 17.69
C HIS A 450 15.50 -4.73 18.52
N ASN A 451 16.53 -4.24 17.85
CA ASN A 451 17.74 -3.77 18.56
C ASN A 451 17.48 -2.59 19.53
N ASP A 452 16.45 -1.76 19.29
CA ASP A 452 16.15 -0.60 20.13
C ASP A 452 15.13 -0.94 21.22
N PHE A 453 13.91 -1.37 20.88
CA PHE A 453 12.85 -1.60 21.86
C PHE A 453 12.79 -3.03 22.45
N GLY A 454 13.64 -3.96 21.98
CA GLY A 454 13.68 -5.33 22.47
C GLY A 454 12.57 -6.22 21.92
N SER A 455 11.89 -6.98 22.78
CA SER A 455 10.96 -8.03 22.38
C SER A 455 9.51 -7.56 22.21
N ASN A 456 8.83 -8.14 21.22
CA ASN A 456 7.40 -7.97 21.00
C ASN A 456 6.74 -9.31 20.65
N TRP A 457 5.55 -9.57 21.22
CA TRP A 457 4.75 -10.75 20.95
C TRP A 457 3.45 -10.38 20.22
N SER A 458 3.12 -11.11 19.16
CA SER A 458 1.95 -10.88 18.33
C SER A 458 1.13 -12.18 18.19
N PRO A 459 0.26 -12.50 19.15
CA PRO A 459 -0.68 -13.61 19.01
C PRO A 459 -1.80 -13.27 18.06
N SER A 460 -2.30 -14.30 17.34
CA SER A 460 -3.45 -14.22 16.45
C SER A 460 -4.29 -15.49 16.53
N LEU A 461 -5.57 -15.35 16.25
CA LEU A 461 -6.50 -16.46 16.11
C LEU A 461 -7.51 -16.11 15.01
N ASN A 462 -7.59 -16.97 14.01
CA ASN A 462 -8.59 -16.90 12.95
C ASN A 462 -9.43 -18.17 12.96
N LEU A 463 -10.71 -18.02 12.65
CA LEU A 463 -11.71 -19.07 12.72
C LEU A 463 -12.61 -18.99 11.49
N SER A 464 -12.98 -20.12 10.91
CA SER A 464 -14.05 -20.21 9.94
C SER A 464 -14.93 -21.42 10.19
N GLN A 465 -16.25 -21.24 10.04
CA GLN A 465 -17.26 -22.26 10.25
C GLN A 465 -18.25 -22.28 9.10
N ASP A 466 -18.39 -23.41 8.44
CA ASP A 466 -19.45 -23.64 7.48
C ASP A 466 -20.79 -23.83 8.19
N LEU A 467 -21.82 -23.14 7.73
CA LEU A 467 -23.19 -23.25 8.21
C LEU A 467 -24.07 -23.77 7.06
N GLY A 468 -24.07 -25.09 6.88
CA GLY A 468 -24.64 -25.74 5.71
C GLY A 468 -23.80 -25.43 4.45
N ASP A 469 -24.44 -25.55 3.27
CA ASP A 469 -23.74 -25.45 1.98
C ASP A 469 -23.66 -24.01 1.44
N MET A 470 -24.37 -23.06 2.05
CA MET A 470 -24.54 -21.70 1.52
C MET A 470 -23.85 -20.63 2.34
N PHE A 471 -23.74 -20.82 3.65
CA PHE A 471 -23.21 -19.78 4.55
C PHE A 471 -21.91 -20.20 5.20
N LYS A 472 -21.06 -19.21 5.44
CA LYS A 472 -19.82 -19.36 6.20
C LYS A 472 -19.65 -18.19 7.14
N VAL A 473 -19.42 -18.47 8.42
CA VAL A 473 -19.01 -17.46 9.42
C VAL A 473 -17.51 -17.49 9.56
N LYS A 474 -16.89 -16.32 9.60
CA LYS A 474 -15.46 -16.15 9.81
C LYS A 474 -15.25 -15.11 10.91
N ALA A 475 -14.26 -15.33 11.74
CA ALA A 475 -13.89 -14.42 12.81
C ALA A 475 -12.37 -14.38 12.99
N GLY A 476 -11.85 -13.28 13.49
CA GLY A 476 -10.44 -13.15 13.77
C GLY A 476 -10.14 -12.12 14.85
N ILE A 477 -9.06 -12.35 15.58
CA ILE A 477 -8.45 -11.40 16.49
C ILE A 477 -6.93 -11.51 16.39
N ALA A 478 -6.24 -10.38 16.35
CA ALA A 478 -4.79 -10.36 16.34
C ALA A 478 -4.24 -9.12 17.04
N ARG A 479 -3.08 -9.27 17.67
CA ARG A 479 -2.24 -8.17 18.09
C ARG A 479 -1.20 -7.92 17.02
N VAL A 480 -1.17 -6.71 16.51
CA VAL A 480 -0.24 -6.24 15.46
C VAL A 480 0.60 -5.11 16.01
N PHE A 481 1.80 -4.94 15.49
CA PHE A 481 2.69 -3.86 15.93
C PHE A 481 3.29 -3.10 14.74
N LYS A 482 3.81 -1.91 15.02
CA LYS A 482 4.65 -1.14 14.11
C LYS A 482 5.86 -0.63 14.87
N ALA A 483 7.05 -0.94 14.38
CA ALA A 483 8.30 -0.42 14.90
C ALA A 483 8.41 1.10 14.67
N PRO A 484 9.10 1.86 15.53
CA PRO A 484 9.48 3.23 15.25
C PRO A 484 10.24 3.32 13.93
N ASN A 485 10.03 4.37 13.16
CA ASN A 485 10.82 4.56 11.95
C ASN A 485 12.20 5.19 12.26
N LEU A 486 13.12 5.08 11.31
CA LEU A 486 14.50 5.50 11.47
C LEU A 486 14.68 7.01 11.69
N TYR A 487 13.71 7.84 11.32
CA TYR A 487 13.73 9.26 11.64
C TYR A 487 13.29 9.52 13.09
N GLN A 488 12.19 8.92 13.51
CA GLN A 488 11.66 9.09 14.87
C GLN A 488 12.62 8.58 15.95
N SER A 489 13.33 7.48 15.67
CA SER A 489 14.30 6.89 16.62
C SER A 489 15.71 7.51 16.56
N SER A 490 15.98 8.43 15.65
CA SER A 490 17.30 9.02 15.48
C SER A 490 17.51 10.22 16.41
N GLU A 491 18.51 10.16 17.29
CA GLU A 491 18.92 11.30 18.13
C GLU A 491 19.31 12.53 17.30
N GLY A 492 19.85 12.35 16.10
CA GLY A 492 20.26 13.43 15.21
C GLY A 492 19.13 14.12 14.45
N TYR A 493 17.93 13.52 14.42
CA TYR A 493 16.81 14.07 13.68
C TYR A 493 16.13 15.20 14.46
N LEU A 494 16.22 16.41 13.93
CA LEU A 494 15.72 17.62 14.57
C LEU A 494 14.73 18.33 13.64
N LEU A 495 13.51 18.51 14.12
CA LEU A 495 12.50 19.36 13.52
C LEU A 495 12.36 20.65 14.31
N SER A 496 12.14 21.78 13.63
CA SER A 496 11.93 23.07 14.28
C SER A 496 10.66 23.75 13.79
N THR A 497 10.06 24.59 14.63
CA THR A 497 8.92 25.42 14.26
C THR A 497 9.01 26.79 14.88
N ARG A 498 8.57 27.79 14.12
CA ARG A 498 8.52 29.19 14.57
C ARG A 498 7.25 29.48 15.40
N GLY A 499 7.03 28.72 16.45
CA GLY A 499 5.94 28.95 17.38
C GLY A 499 4.56 28.49 16.91
N ASN A 500 4.08 28.91 15.79
CA ASN A 500 2.77 28.56 15.27
C ASN A 500 2.60 27.06 15.00
N GLY A 501 3.67 26.33 14.72
CA GLY A 501 3.67 24.89 14.55
C GLY A 501 3.85 24.09 15.85
N CYS A 502 4.10 24.76 17.00
CA CYS A 502 4.15 24.07 18.29
C CYS A 502 2.80 23.41 18.61
N PRO A 503 2.80 22.29 19.36
CA PRO A 503 1.58 21.73 19.92
C PRO A 503 0.75 22.80 20.64
N ILE A 504 -0.57 22.69 20.57
CA ILE A 504 -1.48 23.68 21.16
C ILE A 504 -1.31 23.84 22.68
N SER A 505 -0.83 22.78 23.35
CA SER A 505 -0.52 22.80 24.79
C SER A 505 0.67 23.67 25.15
N ILE A 506 1.52 24.04 24.18
CA ILE A 506 2.69 24.88 24.37
C ILE A 506 2.29 26.33 24.11
N ALA A 507 2.12 27.12 25.16
CA ALA A 507 1.55 28.45 25.07
C ALA A 507 2.44 29.46 24.30
N ASP A 508 3.75 29.45 24.51
CA ASP A 508 4.69 30.46 24.03
C ASP A 508 5.98 29.84 23.46
N GLY A 509 6.72 30.68 22.73
CA GLY A 509 8.04 30.32 22.19
C GLY A 509 8.01 29.50 20.91
N ASN A 510 9.18 29.23 20.37
CA ASN A 510 9.41 28.28 19.28
C ASN A 510 9.52 26.88 19.84
N CYS A 511 9.46 25.86 19.00
CA CYS A 511 9.64 24.46 19.41
C CYS A 511 10.67 23.75 18.56
N TYR A 512 11.42 22.85 19.19
CA TYR A 512 12.23 21.82 18.56
C TYR A 512 11.68 20.45 18.94
N LEU A 513 11.63 19.51 17.97
CA LEU A 513 11.23 18.13 18.18
C LEU A 513 12.42 17.24 17.89
N LEU A 514 12.90 16.54 18.93
CA LEU A 514 14.03 15.62 18.86
C LEU A 514 13.56 14.20 18.53
N GLY A 515 14.42 13.45 17.83
CA GLY A 515 14.29 11.99 17.76
C GLY A 515 14.42 11.34 19.14
N ASN A 516 13.84 10.17 19.29
CA ASN A 516 13.84 9.42 20.56
C ASN A 516 14.21 7.96 20.32
N PRO A 517 15.42 7.53 20.74
CA PRO A 517 15.84 6.12 20.60
C PRO A 517 15.10 5.18 21.55
N ASP A 518 14.43 5.68 22.59
CA ASP A 518 13.74 4.90 23.61
C ASP A 518 12.24 4.65 23.28
N LEU A 519 11.83 4.80 22.01
CA LEU A 519 10.45 4.59 21.60
C LEU A 519 10.07 3.12 21.61
N ASP A 520 8.91 2.83 22.20
CA ASP A 520 8.23 1.55 22.12
C ASP A 520 7.50 1.37 20.77
N PRO A 521 7.21 0.13 20.36
CA PRO A 521 6.39 -0.10 19.18
C PRO A 521 4.94 0.36 19.37
N GLU A 522 4.33 0.83 18.29
CA GLU A 522 2.89 1.07 18.24
C GLU A 522 2.16 -0.27 18.19
N ILE A 523 1.01 -0.38 18.85
CA ILE A 523 0.25 -1.64 19.00
C ILE A 523 -1.19 -1.44 18.55
N SER A 524 -1.73 -2.39 17.79
CA SER A 524 -3.15 -2.46 17.47
C SER A 524 -3.72 -3.85 17.79
N ILE A 525 -4.90 -3.88 18.41
CA ILE A 525 -5.70 -5.10 18.56
C ILE A 525 -6.79 -5.06 17.51
N ASN A 526 -6.64 -5.89 16.50
CA ASN A 526 -7.54 -5.98 15.35
C ASN A 526 -8.52 -7.13 15.55
N LYS A 527 -9.82 -6.85 15.36
CA LYS A 527 -10.92 -7.81 15.52
C LYS A 527 -11.83 -7.73 14.33
N GLU A 528 -12.33 -8.86 13.88
CA GLU A 528 -13.37 -8.90 12.85
C GLU A 528 -14.26 -10.12 12.97
N ILE A 529 -15.48 -9.99 12.48
CA ILE A 529 -16.42 -11.08 12.27
C ILE A 529 -17.18 -10.83 10.98
N GLY A 530 -17.31 -11.86 10.16
CA GLY A 530 -17.97 -11.79 8.87
C GLY A 530 -18.89 -12.97 8.62
N LEU A 531 -19.91 -12.72 7.82
CA LEU A 531 -20.81 -13.71 7.27
C LEU A 531 -20.70 -13.68 5.74
N GLU A 532 -20.49 -14.82 5.13
CA GLU A 532 -20.48 -15.00 3.68
C GLU A 532 -21.62 -15.91 3.25
N PHE A 533 -22.18 -15.59 2.09
CA PHE A 533 -23.15 -16.39 1.37
C PHE A 533 -22.61 -16.71 -0.02
N ASN A 534 -22.68 -17.98 -0.41
CA ASN A 534 -22.31 -18.47 -1.74
C ASN A 534 -23.33 -19.47 -2.24
N LEU A 535 -23.93 -19.20 -3.38
CA LEU A 535 -24.86 -20.11 -4.05
C LEU A 535 -24.93 -19.84 -5.54
N ASN A 536 -24.66 -20.83 -6.39
CA ASN A 536 -24.86 -20.76 -7.84
C ASN A 536 -24.21 -19.54 -8.52
N GLY A 537 -23.01 -19.16 -8.08
CA GLY A 537 -22.29 -17.98 -8.60
C GLY A 537 -22.67 -16.65 -7.93
N TYR A 538 -23.74 -16.62 -7.12
CA TYR A 538 -24.01 -15.48 -6.24
C TYR A 538 -23.07 -15.53 -5.05
N ASN A 539 -22.44 -14.41 -4.75
CA ASN A 539 -21.61 -14.23 -3.57
C ASN A 539 -22.00 -12.94 -2.85
N ALA A 540 -22.17 -13.00 -1.55
CA ALA A 540 -22.41 -11.83 -0.71
C ALA A 540 -21.63 -11.99 0.59
N GLY A 541 -21.07 -10.91 1.09
CA GLY A 541 -20.35 -10.89 2.36
C GLY A 541 -20.56 -9.59 3.11
N VAL A 542 -20.61 -9.68 4.42
CA VAL A 542 -20.58 -8.54 5.34
C VAL A 542 -19.64 -8.82 6.47
N THR A 543 -18.79 -7.86 6.79
CA THR A 543 -17.79 -7.97 7.86
C THR A 543 -17.85 -6.73 8.75
N TRP A 544 -18.01 -6.94 10.03
CA TRP A 544 -17.73 -5.92 11.03
C TRP A 544 -16.27 -6.01 11.45
N PHE A 545 -15.61 -4.86 11.61
CA PHE A 545 -14.23 -4.79 12.11
C PHE A 545 -14.06 -3.70 13.15
N ARG A 546 -13.08 -3.90 14.04
CA ARG A 546 -12.64 -2.90 15.01
C ARG A 546 -11.15 -3.06 15.30
N ASN A 547 -10.42 -1.94 15.21
CA ASN A 547 -9.02 -1.83 15.58
C ASN A 547 -8.87 -0.86 16.75
N ASP A 548 -8.35 -1.34 17.86
CA ASP A 548 -8.00 -0.53 19.03
C ASP A 548 -6.49 -0.28 19.02
N TYR A 549 -6.09 0.95 18.81
CA TYR A 549 -4.71 1.39 18.58
C TYR A 549 -4.14 2.07 19.82
N LYS A 550 -2.93 1.68 20.25
CA LYS A 550 -2.24 2.16 21.44
C LYS A 550 -0.79 2.48 21.15
N ASN A 551 -0.19 3.28 22.01
CA ASN A 551 1.22 3.67 21.91
C ASN A 551 1.56 4.32 20.56
N LYS A 552 0.61 5.01 19.96
CA LYS A 552 0.90 5.74 18.71
C LYS A 552 2.03 6.72 18.98
N ILE A 553 3.04 6.73 18.13
CA ILE A 553 4.15 7.66 18.21
C ILE A 553 3.68 9.02 17.67
N VAL A 554 3.76 10.02 18.53
CA VAL A 554 3.32 11.38 18.26
C VAL A 554 4.41 12.38 18.65
N SER A 555 4.31 13.60 18.15
CA SER A 555 5.14 14.69 18.67
C SER A 555 4.79 14.94 20.13
N GLY A 556 5.78 14.89 21.01
CA GLY A 556 5.60 15.07 22.44
C GLY A 556 5.10 16.47 22.81
N THR A 557 4.43 16.54 23.92
CA THR A 557 3.86 17.78 24.48
C THR A 557 4.54 18.23 25.76
N GLU A 558 5.42 17.40 26.32
CA GLU A 558 6.23 17.74 27.50
C GLU A 558 7.47 18.55 27.10
N ILE A 559 7.70 19.65 27.79
CA ILE A 559 8.90 20.47 27.60
C ILE A 559 10.05 19.85 28.39
N LEU A 560 11.02 19.27 27.68
CA LEU A 560 12.22 18.67 28.28
C LEU A 560 13.22 19.74 28.76
N GLY A 561 13.13 20.94 28.21
CA GLY A 561 13.99 22.05 28.51
C GLY A 561 13.78 23.22 27.54
N ASN A 562 14.58 24.27 27.69
CA ASN A 562 14.56 25.42 26.81
C ASN A 562 15.97 25.69 26.27
N THR A 563 16.04 26.18 25.03
CA THR A 563 17.28 26.70 24.48
C THR A 563 17.66 28.02 25.15
N ALA A 564 18.90 28.49 24.97
CA ALA A 564 19.34 29.79 25.45
C ALA A 564 18.52 30.97 24.88
N THR A 565 17.92 30.77 23.71
CA THR A 565 17.01 31.72 23.06
C THR A 565 15.54 31.57 23.47
N GLY A 566 15.24 30.65 24.41
CA GLY A 566 13.89 30.45 24.95
C GLY A 566 12.97 29.55 24.12
N ALA A 567 13.49 28.81 23.14
CA ALA A 567 12.70 27.83 22.41
C ALA A 567 12.48 26.57 23.25
N ASN A 568 11.28 25.98 23.17
CA ASN A 568 10.91 24.78 23.88
C ASN A 568 11.49 23.56 23.19
N ILE A 569 11.96 22.60 23.95
CA ILE A 569 12.53 21.33 23.46
C ILE A 569 11.54 20.22 23.78
N LEU A 570 11.06 19.55 22.76
CA LEU A 570 10.13 18.42 22.80
C LEU A 570 10.81 17.20 22.19
N GLN A 571 10.23 16.03 22.38
CA GLN A 571 10.74 14.77 21.83
C GLN A 571 9.57 13.91 21.35
N TRP A 572 9.80 13.04 20.35
CA TRP A 572 8.83 12.02 19.98
C TRP A 572 8.51 11.13 21.16
N GLU A 573 7.23 10.80 21.36
CA GLU A 573 6.77 9.99 22.50
C GLU A 573 5.68 8.99 22.10
N ASN A 574 5.54 7.91 22.88
CA ASN A 574 4.45 6.96 22.80
C ASN A 574 3.31 7.45 23.71
N GLY A 575 2.23 7.90 23.16
CA GLY A 575 1.11 8.42 23.95
C GLY A 575 -0.23 8.27 23.29
N GLY A 576 -0.28 8.24 21.97
CA GLY A 576 -1.51 8.29 21.22
C GLY A 576 -2.37 7.02 21.35
N LYS A 577 -3.69 7.21 21.45
CA LYS A 577 -4.69 6.15 21.41
C LYS A 577 -5.72 6.47 20.33
N ALA A 578 -6.14 5.44 19.59
CA ALA A 578 -7.17 5.62 18.57
C ALA A 578 -8.08 4.40 18.48
N VAL A 579 -9.24 4.57 17.89
CA VAL A 579 -10.17 3.49 17.58
C VAL A 579 -10.71 3.69 16.18
N VAL A 580 -10.72 2.61 15.42
CA VAL A 580 -11.34 2.56 14.10
C VAL A 580 -12.31 1.38 14.08
N GLU A 581 -13.54 1.61 13.61
CA GLU A 581 -14.59 0.61 13.57
C GLU A 581 -15.49 0.84 12.34
N GLY A 582 -15.90 -0.25 11.69
CA GLY A 582 -16.73 -0.13 10.49
C GLY A 582 -17.31 -1.45 10.03
N LEU A 583 -18.00 -1.34 8.89
CA LEU A 583 -18.58 -2.45 8.14
C LEU A 583 -17.98 -2.46 6.75
N GLU A 584 -17.66 -3.63 6.25
CA GLU A 584 -17.25 -3.89 4.88
C GLU A 584 -18.26 -4.85 4.24
N GLY A 585 -18.57 -4.65 2.96
CA GLY A 585 -19.51 -5.50 2.23
C GLY A 585 -19.01 -5.82 0.83
N THR A 586 -19.35 -7.01 0.36
CA THR A 586 -19.10 -7.48 -1.01
C THR A 586 -20.35 -8.11 -1.57
N LEU A 587 -20.60 -7.92 -2.86
CA LEU A 587 -21.71 -8.55 -3.58
C LEU A 587 -21.26 -8.90 -4.99
N LEU A 588 -21.51 -10.12 -5.42
CA LEU A 588 -21.37 -10.58 -6.80
C LEU A 588 -22.67 -11.22 -7.25
N VAL A 589 -23.25 -10.70 -8.32
CA VAL A 589 -24.48 -11.21 -8.92
C VAL A 589 -24.23 -11.56 -10.38
N PRO A 590 -24.33 -12.82 -10.80
CA PRO A 590 -24.39 -13.19 -12.21
C PRO A 590 -25.76 -12.80 -12.77
N VAL A 591 -25.87 -11.60 -13.37
CA VAL A 591 -27.13 -11.07 -13.93
C VAL A 591 -27.57 -11.90 -15.12
N ILE A 592 -26.64 -12.22 -16.00
CA ILE A 592 -26.78 -13.19 -17.08
C ILE A 592 -25.58 -14.14 -16.97
N ALA A 593 -25.85 -15.42 -16.81
CA ALA A 593 -24.81 -16.42 -16.64
C ALA A 593 -23.72 -16.29 -17.73
N ASP A 594 -22.46 -16.30 -17.31
CA ASP A 594 -21.24 -16.23 -18.12
C ASP A 594 -21.07 -14.97 -18.99
N THR A 595 -22.00 -14.01 -18.96
CA THR A 595 -21.96 -12.84 -19.84
C THR A 595 -22.06 -11.51 -19.14
N LEU A 596 -22.95 -11.37 -18.16
CA LEU A 596 -23.18 -10.09 -17.45
C LEU A 596 -23.12 -10.29 -15.94
N SER A 597 -22.16 -9.67 -15.30
CA SER A 597 -22.01 -9.69 -13.84
C SER A 597 -22.10 -8.30 -13.23
N TRP A 598 -22.62 -8.26 -12.02
CA TRP A 598 -22.66 -7.08 -11.17
C TRP A 598 -21.85 -7.37 -9.90
N ARG A 599 -20.82 -6.55 -9.67
CA ARG A 599 -19.96 -6.62 -8.49
C ARG A 599 -20.04 -5.32 -7.71
N THR A 600 -20.17 -5.39 -6.40
CA THR A 600 -20.16 -4.22 -5.51
C THR A 600 -19.26 -4.47 -4.31
N ASN A 601 -18.44 -3.47 -3.99
CA ASN A 601 -17.66 -3.39 -2.77
C ASN A 601 -18.12 -2.16 -1.98
N ALA A 602 -18.35 -2.30 -0.69
CA ALA A 602 -18.83 -1.20 0.15
C ALA A 602 -18.07 -1.14 1.48
N THR A 603 -17.95 0.07 2.01
CA THR A 603 -17.38 0.34 3.33
C THR A 603 -18.25 1.39 4.01
N TYR A 604 -18.53 1.20 5.29
CA TYR A 604 -19.17 2.18 6.14
C TYR A 604 -18.38 2.33 7.44
N MET A 605 -17.86 3.52 7.70
CA MET A 605 -17.11 3.83 8.91
C MET A 605 -18.05 4.19 10.05
N ILE A 606 -18.14 3.34 11.07
CA ILE A 606 -18.91 3.60 12.29
C ILE A 606 -18.15 4.63 13.11
N LYS A 607 -16.86 4.39 13.35
CA LYS A 607 -16.00 5.22 14.18
C LYS A 607 -14.59 5.34 13.57
N SER A 608 -14.02 6.53 13.64
CA SER A 608 -12.61 6.80 13.40
C SER A 608 -12.24 7.96 14.31
N GLU A 609 -11.47 7.72 15.35
CA GLU A 609 -11.23 8.70 16.41
C GLU A 609 -9.85 8.54 17.02
N ASN A 610 -9.08 9.59 16.99
CA ASN A 610 -7.96 9.79 17.89
C ASN A 610 -8.52 10.18 19.27
N LYS A 611 -8.34 9.34 20.27
CA LYS A 611 -8.95 9.52 21.60
C LYS A 611 -8.35 10.67 22.41
N ASP A 612 -7.16 11.10 22.05
CA ASP A 612 -6.46 12.18 22.76
C ASP A 612 -6.89 13.56 22.25
N THR A 613 -7.19 13.66 20.95
CA THR A 613 -7.56 14.93 20.31
C THR A 613 -9.05 15.01 19.95
N GLY A 614 -9.76 13.88 19.86
CA GLY A 614 -11.14 13.79 19.34
C GLY A 614 -11.25 13.89 17.82
N ASN A 615 -10.15 14.13 17.11
CA ASN A 615 -10.13 14.22 15.66
C ASN A 615 -10.24 12.82 15.00
N PRO A 616 -10.72 12.74 13.74
CA PRO A 616 -10.59 11.51 12.99
C PRO A 616 -9.12 11.13 12.81
N LEU A 617 -8.81 9.85 12.86
CA LEU A 617 -7.45 9.35 12.64
C LEU A 617 -6.97 9.64 11.21
N SER A 618 -7.90 9.52 10.23
CA SER A 618 -7.70 9.95 8.85
C SER A 618 -8.94 10.66 8.32
N VAL A 619 -8.73 11.66 7.45
CA VAL A 619 -9.83 12.37 6.78
C VAL A 619 -10.27 11.54 5.56
N ILE A 620 -11.27 10.69 5.76
CA ILE A 620 -11.80 9.75 4.78
C ILE A 620 -13.32 9.85 4.67
N PRO A 621 -13.94 9.38 3.56
CA PRO A 621 -15.38 9.34 3.43
C PRO A 621 -16.06 8.49 4.52
N LYS A 622 -17.22 8.90 4.98
CA LYS A 622 -18.05 8.14 5.94
C LYS A 622 -18.45 6.77 5.39
N TYR A 623 -18.67 6.70 4.09
CA TYR A 623 -18.91 5.46 3.35
C TYR A 623 -18.39 5.56 1.93
N THR A 624 -18.08 4.41 1.34
CA THR A 624 -17.69 4.30 -0.06
C THR A 624 -18.37 3.07 -0.65
N ILE A 625 -18.99 3.23 -1.84
CA ILE A 625 -19.60 2.12 -2.58
C ILE A 625 -18.99 2.11 -3.98
N ASN A 626 -18.36 1.00 -4.35
CA ASN A 626 -17.80 0.79 -5.68
C ASN A 626 -18.59 -0.32 -6.38
N THR A 627 -19.16 -0.01 -7.54
CA THR A 627 -19.92 -0.97 -8.34
C THR A 627 -19.31 -1.11 -9.72
N LEU A 628 -19.21 -2.33 -10.20
CA LEU A 628 -18.80 -2.67 -11.56
C LEU A 628 -19.87 -3.55 -12.19
N LEU A 629 -20.45 -3.08 -13.30
CA LEU A 629 -21.25 -3.87 -14.22
C LEU A 629 -20.34 -4.28 -15.37
N ASP A 630 -20.11 -5.56 -15.54
CA ASP A 630 -19.18 -6.12 -16.52
C ASP A 630 -19.94 -7.03 -17.50
N TRP A 631 -19.85 -6.71 -18.78
CA TRP A 631 -20.60 -7.37 -19.85
C TRP A 631 -19.70 -7.90 -20.96
N GLN A 632 -19.64 -9.22 -21.10
CA GLN A 632 -19.06 -9.87 -22.26
C GLN A 632 -20.09 -9.87 -23.39
N VAL A 633 -20.05 -8.84 -24.25
CA VAL A 633 -21.04 -8.59 -25.31
C VAL A 633 -20.92 -9.63 -26.43
N THR A 634 -19.69 -9.94 -26.83
CA THR A 634 -19.35 -10.98 -27.82
C THR A 634 -18.07 -11.68 -27.35
N SER A 635 -17.66 -12.74 -28.02
CA SER A 635 -16.36 -13.39 -27.74
C SER A 635 -15.14 -12.50 -27.89
N LYS A 636 -15.28 -11.37 -28.62
CA LYS A 636 -14.19 -10.41 -28.88
C LYS A 636 -14.36 -9.07 -28.20
N PHE A 637 -15.55 -8.73 -27.73
CA PHE A 637 -15.83 -7.41 -27.15
C PHE A 637 -16.47 -7.52 -25.78
N SER A 638 -15.86 -6.84 -24.82
CA SER A 638 -16.41 -6.62 -23.48
C SER A 638 -16.57 -5.13 -23.21
N ALA A 639 -17.59 -4.79 -22.46
CA ALA A 639 -17.87 -3.43 -22.00
C ALA A 639 -18.11 -3.44 -20.50
N ASN A 640 -17.79 -2.34 -19.84
CA ASN A 640 -18.07 -2.19 -18.41
C ASN A 640 -18.52 -0.78 -18.06
N VAL A 641 -19.28 -0.70 -16.98
CA VAL A 641 -19.64 0.56 -16.31
C VAL A 641 -19.18 0.43 -14.87
N ASN A 642 -18.40 1.38 -14.41
CA ASN A 642 -18.01 1.48 -13.03
C ASN A 642 -18.61 2.74 -12.39
N TRP A 643 -19.07 2.61 -11.17
CA TRP A 643 -19.65 3.69 -10.39
C TRP A 643 -19.12 3.66 -8.97
N THR A 644 -18.59 4.78 -8.52
CA THR A 644 -18.15 4.96 -7.14
C THR A 644 -18.96 6.08 -6.50
N LEU A 645 -19.58 5.78 -5.37
CA LEU A 645 -20.22 6.77 -4.49
C LEU A 645 -19.33 6.98 -3.27
N TYR A 646 -18.84 8.21 -3.11
CA TYR A 646 -18.14 8.66 -1.93
C TYR A 646 -19.11 9.39 -1.00
N GLY A 647 -19.13 8.98 0.26
CA GLY A 647 -19.91 9.63 1.31
C GLY A 647 -19.30 10.97 1.76
N ARG A 648 -20.00 11.62 2.65
CA ARG A 648 -19.53 12.87 3.25
C ARG A 648 -18.19 12.68 3.94
N GLN A 649 -17.32 13.67 3.82
CA GLN A 649 -16.01 13.73 4.44
C GLN A 649 -15.93 14.95 5.34
N LYS A 650 -15.59 14.73 6.61
CA LYS A 650 -15.46 15.79 7.61
C LYS A 650 -13.99 16.16 7.81
N PRO A 651 -13.66 17.44 8.05
CA PRO A 651 -12.33 17.86 8.47
C PRO A 651 -12.07 17.48 9.94
N ARG A 652 -10.87 17.80 10.41
CA ARG A 652 -10.56 17.84 11.84
C ARG A 652 -11.40 18.92 12.52
N GLU A 653 -11.83 18.65 13.74
CA GLU A 653 -12.69 19.56 14.52
C GLU A 653 -11.91 20.29 15.62
N TYR A 654 -10.79 19.74 16.06
CA TYR A 654 -10.00 20.25 17.17
C TYR A 654 -8.61 20.64 16.70
N ALA A 655 -8.11 21.78 17.17
CA ALA A 655 -6.77 22.26 16.89
C ALA A 655 -5.72 21.38 17.59
N GLU A 656 -4.64 21.05 16.88
CA GLU A 656 -3.51 20.28 17.40
C GLU A 656 -2.26 21.14 17.55
N ILE A 657 -2.15 22.20 16.75
CA ILE A 657 -1.04 23.15 16.78
C ILE A 657 -1.54 24.59 17.01
N ARG A 658 -0.70 25.45 17.52
CA ARG A 658 -1.06 26.84 17.85
C ARG A 658 -1.61 27.63 16.66
N ASN A 659 -1.10 27.41 15.47
CA ASN A 659 -1.58 28.10 14.26
C ASN A 659 -3.04 27.78 13.94
N GLU A 660 -3.55 26.66 14.40
CA GLU A 660 -4.93 26.23 14.19
C GLU A 660 -5.89 26.78 15.25
N ASN A 661 -5.40 27.38 16.32
CA ASN A 661 -6.24 27.88 17.40
C ASN A 661 -7.13 29.02 16.90
N GLY A 662 -8.43 28.77 16.85
CA GLY A 662 -9.44 29.72 16.37
C GLY A 662 -9.56 29.86 14.85
N VAL A 663 -8.84 29.08 14.06
CA VAL A 663 -8.79 29.16 12.58
C VAL A 663 -8.90 27.81 11.89
N LEU A 664 -9.39 26.76 12.55
CA LEU A 664 -9.67 25.49 11.88
C LEU A 664 -10.74 25.66 10.82
N ALA A 665 -10.42 25.27 9.58
CA ALA A 665 -11.42 25.26 8.53
C ALA A 665 -12.41 24.10 8.77
N THR A 666 -13.67 24.43 8.73
CA THR A 666 -14.78 23.46 8.96
C THR A 666 -15.42 22.97 7.67
N ASN A 667 -14.81 23.30 6.52
CA ASN A 667 -15.33 22.92 5.21
C ASN A 667 -15.41 21.40 5.10
N LYS A 668 -16.60 20.90 4.71
CA LYS A 668 -16.90 19.49 4.51
C LYS A 668 -16.96 19.19 3.02
N VAL A 669 -16.58 18.00 2.64
CA VAL A 669 -16.88 17.47 1.31
C VAL A 669 -18.22 16.74 1.39
N GLY A 670 -19.20 17.15 0.55
CA GLY A 670 -20.46 16.45 0.40
C GLY A 670 -20.30 15.10 -0.30
N SER A 671 -21.34 14.27 -0.25
CA SER A 671 -21.31 13.02 -1.03
C SER A 671 -21.30 13.31 -2.54
N TYR A 672 -20.56 12.51 -3.30
CA TYR A 672 -20.48 12.62 -4.74
C TYR A 672 -20.25 11.27 -5.42
N SER A 673 -20.64 11.20 -6.69
CA SER A 673 -20.47 10.00 -7.53
C SER A 673 -19.51 10.26 -8.67
N VAL A 674 -18.75 9.22 -8.99
CA VAL A 674 -17.88 9.17 -10.18
C VAL A 674 -18.26 7.93 -10.99
N VAL A 675 -18.58 8.11 -12.26
CA VAL A 675 -18.98 7.05 -13.19
C VAL A 675 -17.97 6.97 -14.31
N GLY A 676 -17.50 5.76 -14.62
CA GLY A 676 -16.66 5.48 -15.76
C GLY A 676 -17.28 4.44 -16.68
N ILE A 677 -16.92 4.48 -17.95
CA ILE A 677 -17.26 3.47 -18.94
C ILE A 677 -16.00 3.02 -19.66
N GLY A 678 -15.93 1.74 -19.99
CA GLY A 678 -14.79 1.18 -20.70
C GLY A 678 -15.18 0.03 -21.62
N GLY A 679 -14.34 -0.24 -22.60
CA GLY A 679 -14.49 -1.36 -23.50
C GLY A 679 -13.15 -1.95 -23.90
N ASN A 680 -13.12 -3.26 -24.10
CA ASN A 680 -11.99 -4.02 -24.61
C ASN A 680 -12.41 -4.76 -25.88
N TYR A 681 -11.58 -4.69 -26.90
CA TYR A 681 -11.84 -5.34 -28.18
C TYR A 681 -10.62 -6.14 -28.66
N GLN A 682 -10.80 -7.44 -28.81
CA GLN A 682 -9.79 -8.33 -29.40
C GLN A 682 -9.92 -8.28 -30.92
N LEU A 683 -9.20 -7.34 -31.54
CA LEU A 683 -9.26 -7.12 -33.00
C LEU A 683 -8.73 -8.32 -33.78
N MET A 684 -7.56 -8.84 -33.36
CA MET A 684 -6.90 -10.04 -33.87
C MET A 684 -6.43 -10.89 -32.69
N LYS A 685 -5.99 -12.11 -32.92
CA LYS A 685 -5.46 -12.99 -31.88
C LYS A 685 -4.40 -12.30 -31.01
N ASP A 686 -3.53 -11.53 -31.65
CA ASP A 686 -2.37 -10.91 -31.03
C ASP A 686 -2.53 -9.37 -30.87
N LEU A 687 -3.71 -8.81 -31.14
CA LEU A 687 -3.96 -7.37 -31.05
C LEU A 687 -5.22 -7.06 -30.27
N ARG A 688 -5.05 -6.44 -29.12
CA ARG A 688 -6.12 -5.97 -28.24
C ARG A 688 -6.15 -4.43 -28.17
N LEU A 689 -7.34 -3.89 -28.26
CA LEU A 689 -7.62 -2.46 -28.10
C LEU A 689 -8.46 -2.27 -26.83
N ASN A 690 -8.21 -1.20 -26.09
CA ASN A 690 -9.05 -0.77 -24.99
C ASN A 690 -9.25 0.74 -25.07
N ALA A 691 -10.44 1.20 -24.71
CA ALA A 691 -10.76 2.61 -24.64
C ALA A 691 -11.86 2.86 -23.62
N GLY A 692 -11.93 4.07 -23.12
CA GLY A 692 -12.98 4.44 -22.18
C GLY A 692 -12.97 5.91 -21.80
N ILE A 693 -13.91 6.25 -20.94
CA ILE A 693 -14.09 7.58 -20.37
C ILE A 693 -14.13 7.40 -18.85
N SER A 694 -13.18 7.99 -18.17
CA SER A 694 -13.22 8.10 -16.72
C SER A 694 -13.98 9.35 -16.32
N ASN A 695 -14.72 9.27 -15.20
CA ASN A 695 -15.53 10.38 -14.69
C ASN A 695 -16.44 11.01 -15.76
N LEU A 696 -17.32 10.19 -16.32
CA LEU A 696 -18.21 10.54 -17.45
C LEU A 696 -19.00 11.83 -17.24
N PHE A 697 -19.39 12.13 -16.01
CA PHE A 697 -20.19 13.32 -15.66
C PHE A 697 -19.34 14.51 -15.19
N ASP A 698 -18.03 14.43 -15.35
CA ASP A 698 -17.09 15.50 -15.02
C ASP A 698 -17.22 16.05 -13.59
N LYS A 699 -17.42 15.15 -12.62
CA LYS A 699 -17.50 15.54 -11.21
C LYS A 699 -16.11 15.81 -10.67
N GLN A 700 -15.76 17.09 -10.54
CA GLN A 700 -14.46 17.51 -10.00
C GLN A 700 -14.58 17.84 -8.51
N ILE A 701 -13.57 17.43 -7.73
CA ILE A 701 -13.32 17.90 -6.38
C ILE A 701 -12.02 18.68 -6.40
N TYR A 702 -12.09 19.94 -6.03
CA TYR A 702 -10.95 20.81 -5.93
C TYR A 702 -10.35 20.78 -4.54
N ARG A 703 -9.03 20.75 -4.47
CA ARG A 703 -8.30 20.83 -3.21
C ARG A 703 -8.40 22.22 -2.63
N GLU A 704 -8.53 22.28 -1.31
CA GLU A 704 -8.46 23.50 -0.52
C GLU A 704 -7.22 23.44 0.37
N ASN A 705 -6.73 24.60 0.82
CA ASN A 705 -5.57 24.66 1.72
C ASN A 705 -5.88 24.07 3.10
N GLU A 706 -7.15 24.04 3.47
CA GLU A 706 -7.64 23.61 4.79
C GLU A 706 -8.98 22.88 4.63
N GLY A 707 -9.41 22.16 5.66
CA GLY A 707 -10.69 21.49 5.70
C GLY A 707 -10.64 20.03 5.25
N ALA A 708 -11.75 19.51 4.75
CA ALA A 708 -11.89 18.12 4.34
C ALA A 708 -11.45 17.86 2.89
N SER A 709 -11.31 18.91 2.08
CA SER A 709 -10.93 18.78 0.67
C SER A 709 -9.41 18.76 0.51
N THR A 710 -8.78 17.65 0.89
CA THR A 710 -7.32 17.51 0.99
C THR A 710 -6.66 17.08 -0.31
N TYR A 711 -7.42 16.86 -1.39
CA TYR A 711 -6.92 16.38 -2.67
C TYR A 711 -7.81 16.78 -3.85
N ASN A 712 -7.27 16.68 -5.06
CA ASN A 712 -8.04 16.80 -6.28
C ASN A 712 -8.62 15.43 -6.69
N GLU A 713 -9.94 15.34 -6.92
CA GLU A 713 -10.51 14.25 -7.73
C GLU A 713 -10.52 14.73 -9.18
N PRO A 714 -9.85 14.01 -10.10
CA PRO A 714 -9.73 14.45 -11.49
C PRO A 714 -11.07 14.47 -12.22
N GLY A 715 -11.19 15.39 -13.19
CA GLY A 715 -12.35 15.53 -14.04
C GLY A 715 -12.46 14.42 -15.08
N ARG A 716 -13.32 14.65 -16.09
CA ARG A 716 -13.49 13.72 -17.22
C ARG A 716 -12.19 13.58 -18.01
N ALA A 717 -11.83 12.33 -18.31
CA ALA A 717 -10.70 12.03 -19.16
C ALA A 717 -11.02 10.87 -20.11
N TYR A 718 -10.38 10.90 -21.28
CA TYR A 718 -10.49 9.88 -22.30
C TYR A 718 -9.21 9.04 -22.31
N TYR A 719 -9.35 7.72 -22.27
CA TYR A 719 -8.18 6.85 -22.37
C TYR A 719 -8.30 5.87 -23.54
N ALA A 720 -7.17 5.51 -24.06
CA ALA A 720 -7.04 4.48 -25.07
C ALA A 720 -5.75 3.70 -24.90
N GLY A 721 -5.78 2.43 -25.24
CA GLY A 721 -4.62 1.56 -25.18
C GLY A 721 -4.64 0.55 -26.31
N VAL A 722 -3.43 0.11 -26.67
CA VAL A 722 -3.20 -0.98 -27.61
C VAL A 722 -2.17 -1.92 -27.02
N THR A 723 -2.44 -3.22 -27.10
CA THR A 723 -1.50 -4.27 -26.73
C THR A 723 -1.30 -5.21 -27.90
N ILE A 724 -0.06 -5.34 -28.33
CA ILE A 724 0.38 -6.28 -29.37
C ILE A 724 1.13 -7.39 -28.65
N SER A 725 0.68 -8.65 -28.84
CA SER A 725 1.30 -9.84 -28.27
C SER A 725 1.88 -10.73 -29.36
N PHE A 726 2.86 -11.57 -29.06
CA PHE A 726 3.49 -12.50 -30.00
C PHE A 726 4.01 -13.74 -29.29
#